data_45a76226ebd4c4e7ef20ee63f9d22faf
#
_entry.id   45a76226ebd4c4e7ef20ee63f9d22faf
#
_cell.length_a   1.000
_cell.length_b   1.000
_cell.length_c   1.000
_cell.angle_alpha   90.00
_cell.angle_beta   90.00
_cell.angle_gamma   90.00
#
_symmetry.space_group_name_H-M   'P 1'
#
loop_
_entity.id
_entity.type
_entity.pdbx_description
1 polymer ?
#
loop_
_entity_poly.entity_id
_entity_poly.type
_entity_poly.pdbx_seq_one_letter_code
_entity_poly.pdbx_strand_id
1 'polypeptide(L)'
;MSSRFPLYIIGIVLFASFFSCTDMVPTKEVRLIDSLNGKAYAYRYRSLDSSYKYANEAYRQVNFYKSGKAEASNNLGFCAFMAMDFDRAEALHKEVYKLTKNELELLIADIGLMKICQRTAMNKEFYDYRNSALKRMKRIREESDLFADRHEALRLDYAFTEFFIVSSIYYYYLQQRQEAITSLNRIPEDEALTDTNQLLYYHYIKGSASLVEATKPEDRKMREFDQLYITWRTAVQTNHPYFEGNGLQGLANLMVSPNNFELFRTRRGYALDQFGFPVDSLLPLRMAQRALEKFREYNDLYQIAGAYVSIGKYMNEHGRYTEALDTLAKALDCVNQHHMLYYHHAADTLDKLHVFVEGDTTYTGVPWIMQEDVRTVPEWISRIREQLSVSYAGLGMKYASDYNRNIYLDILNYTRQDKELESRYLSLEADSRQMTLVLSLVIVGLVLVVILWWFFNKRSKIRNQVDVERLQRILTLCRDITSSIPMNVPLIQQGIDQLFGKGRLQLEIPEEGKAALVPLHRLNRDEKALVHVLEPYIVWAADNEQMVEALSDERMQLEKQRYVYEQHIAGNKRQNLIKKACLAIVNGINPYIDRILNEVHKLTERGYIDNAKIKKEKYQYIDELVTTINEYNDILALWIKMKQGTLSLNIETFSLNELFELLGKGRRAFEMKNQKLEIEPTTVMVKADRALTLFMINTLAENARKYTPE
;
A
#
# COMPACT_ATOMS: atom_id res chain seq x y z
N MET A 1 -37.60 -58.65 28.99
CA MET A 1 -36.54 -58.07 28.12
C MET A 1 -36.80 -56.59 27.95
N SER A 2 -36.49 -55.73 28.93
CA SER A 2 -36.55 -54.24 28.74
C SER A 2 -36.04 -53.55 30.00
N SER A 3 -34.77 -53.40 30.20
CA SER A 3 -34.25 -52.40 31.16
C SER A 3 -32.73 -52.13 31.03
N ARG A 4 -32.09 -52.58 29.94
CA ARG A 4 -30.65 -52.37 29.77
C ARG A 4 -30.27 -51.32 28.71
N PHE A 5 -31.25 -50.76 27.99
CA PHE A 5 -31.03 -49.77 26.94
C PHE A 5 -30.60 -48.38 27.42
N PRO A 6 -31.12 -47.83 28.57
CA PRO A 6 -30.69 -46.49 28.99
C PRO A 6 -29.28 -46.46 29.61
N LEU A 7 -28.76 -47.57 30.13
CA LEU A 7 -27.41 -47.60 30.70
C LEU A 7 -26.31 -47.53 29.63
N TYR A 8 -26.54 -48.06 28.43
CA TYR A 8 -25.58 -47.96 27.30
C TYR A 8 -25.52 -46.58 26.73
N ILE A 9 -26.64 -45.83 26.68
CA ILE A 9 -26.67 -44.45 26.21
C ILE A 9 -25.96 -43.52 27.20
N ILE A 10 -26.16 -43.71 28.51
CA ILE A 10 -25.44 -42.97 29.54
C ILE A 10 -23.94 -43.30 29.53
N GLY A 11 -23.57 -44.55 29.27
CA GLY A 11 -22.17 -44.96 29.10
C GLY A 11 -21.52 -44.36 27.85
N ILE A 12 -22.24 -44.26 26.74
CA ILE A 12 -21.74 -43.62 25.51
C ILE A 12 -21.66 -42.10 25.67
N VAL A 13 -22.61 -41.45 26.33
CA VAL A 13 -22.58 -39.99 26.61
C VAL A 13 -21.48 -39.67 27.64
N LEU A 14 -21.28 -40.47 28.67
CA LEU A 14 -20.14 -40.35 29.59
C LEU A 14 -18.80 -40.63 28.88
N PHE A 15 -18.74 -41.62 27.98
CA PHE A 15 -17.54 -41.91 27.21
C PHE A 15 -17.26 -40.84 26.17
N ALA A 16 -18.28 -40.24 25.54
CA ALA A 16 -18.16 -39.12 24.65
C ALA A 16 -17.77 -37.81 25.38
N SER A 17 -18.20 -37.63 26.64
CA SER A 17 -17.77 -36.48 27.47
C SER A 17 -16.32 -36.64 28.00
N PHE A 18 -15.81 -37.88 28.08
CA PHE A 18 -14.37 -38.10 28.36
C PHE A 18 -13.47 -37.95 27.14
N PHE A 19 -14.00 -37.96 25.93
CA PHE A 19 -13.25 -37.65 24.69
C PHE A 19 -13.38 -36.21 24.22
N SER A 20 -14.08 -35.34 24.95
CA SER A 20 -13.89 -33.92 24.89
C SER A 20 -12.62 -33.56 25.69
N CYS A 21 -11.49 -34.14 25.30
CA CYS A 21 -10.19 -33.62 25.65
C CYS A 21 -10.04 -32.30 24.88
N THR A 22 -10.51 -31.20 25.48
CA THR A 22 -9.75 -29.94 25.41
C THR A 22 -8.36 -30.32 25.91
N ASP A 23 -7.34 -30.24 25.05
CA ASP A 23 -5.93 -30.37 25.43
C ASP A 23 -5.72 -29.37 26.59
N MET A 24 -5.78 -29.85 27.83
CA MET A 24 -5.54 -29.02 29.01
C MET A 24 -4.05 -28.67 29.02
N VAL A 25 -3.73 -27.49 28.50
CA VAL A 25 -2.35 -26.99 28.49
C VAL A 25 -1.87 -26.88 29.95
N PRO A 26 -0.72 -27.48 30.31
CA PRO A 26 -0.22 -27.39 31.67
C PRO A 26 0.02 -25.95 32.10
N THR A 27 -0.57 -25.50 33.21
CA THR A 27 -0.44 -24.13 33.72
C THR A 27 1.04 -23.70 33.89
N LYS A 28 1.91 -24.65 34.20
CA LYS A 28 3.36 -24.40 34.31
C LYS A 28 3.98 -24.05 32.95
N GLU A 29 3.55 -24.71 31.89
CA GLU A 29 4.01 -24.43 30.51
C GLU A 29 3.53 -23.02 30.10
N VAL A 30 2.25 -22.70 30.31
CA VAL A 30 1.69 -21.39 30.02
C VAL A 30 2.50 -20.28 30.69
N ARG A 31 2.70 -20.35 32.01
CA ARG A 31 3.46 -19.32 32.77
C ARG A 31 4.89 -19.17 32.29
N LEU A 32 5.56 -20.27 31.94
CA LEU A 32 6.93 -20.24 31.43
C LEU A 32 6.98 -19.55 30.08
N ILE A 33 6.14 -19.99 29.15
CA ILE A 33 6.11 -19.45 27.78
C ILE A 33 5.70 -17.99 27.75
N ASP A 34 4.68 -17.58 28.51
CA ASP A 34 4.25 -16.18 28.61
C ASP A 34 5.36 -15.33 29.23
N SER A 35 6.09 -15.84 30.23
CA SER A 35 7.23 -15.14 30.81
C SER A 35 8.34 -14.93 29.79
N LEU A 36 8.66 -15.95 28.96
CA LEU A 36 9.67 -15.85 27.91
C LEU A 36 9.25 -14.88 26.80
N ASN A 37 7.99 -14.97 26.35
CA ASN A 37 7.41 -14.07 25.37
C ASN A 37 7.36 -12.64 25.86
N GLY A 38 6.97 -12.41 27.12
CA GLY A 38 6.99 -11.09 27.75
C GLY A 38 8.40 -10.50 27.81
N LYS A 39 9.43 -11.32 28.12
CA LYS A 39 10.83 -10.88 28.05
C LYS A 39 11.24 -10.54 26.62
N ALA A 40 10.91 -11.39 25.63
CA ALA A 40 11.18 -11.11 24.23
C ALA A 40 10.59 -9.76 23.80
N TYR A 41 9.35 -9.48 24.19
CA TYR A 41 8.70 -8.20 23.94
C TYR A 41 9.41 -7.02 24.64
N ALA A 42 9.77 -7.17 25.91
CA ALA A 42 10.42 -6.11 26.69
C ALA A 42 11.81 -5.72 26.16
N TYR A 43 12.50 -6.65 25.48
CA TYR A 43 13.82 -6.41 24.88
C TYR A 43 13.77 -5.91 23.42
N ARG A 44 12.60 -5.82 22.77
CA ARG A 44 12.47 -5.50 21.34
C ARG A 44 13.32 -4.32 20.86
N TYR A 45 13.31 -3.21 21.58
CA TYR A 45 14.01 -1.97 21.24
C TYR A 45 15.20 -1.66 22.15
N ARG A 46 15.52 -2.62 23.06
CA ARG A 46 16.68 -2.55 23.96
C ARG A 46 17.85 -3.38 23.45
N SER A 47 17.58 -4.62 23.05
CA SER A 47 18.57 -5.56 22.53
C SER A 47 17.88 -6.59 21.66
N LEU A 48 18.11 -6.49 20.35
CA LEU A 48 17.50 -7.38 19.38
C LEU A 48 17.92 -8.85 19.61
N ASP A 49 19.19 -9.07 19.97
CA ASP A 49 19.72 -10.40 20.26
C ASP A 49 19.04 -11.03 21.49
N SER A 50 18.80 -10.22 22.54
CA SER A 50 18.09 -10.71 23.74
C SER A 50 16.62 -10.99 23.43
N SER A 51 15.96 -10.14 22.64
CA SER A 51 14.60 -10.37 22.17
C SER A 51 14.50 -11.68 21.39
N TYR A 52 15.40 -11.87 20.41
CA TYR A 52 15.49 -13.10 19.62
C TYR A 52 15.75 -14.34 20.51
N LYS A 53 16.68 -14.25 21.45
CA LYS A 53 17.01 -15.35 22.35
C LYS A 53 15.76 -15.84 23.10
N TYR A 54 15.06 -14.91 23.76
CA TYR A 54 13.88 -15.28 24.56
C TYR A 54 12.72 -15.76 23.68
N ALA A 55 12.48 -15.14 22.52
CA ALA A 55 11.47 -15.59 21.58
C ALA A 55 11.75 -17.00 21.03
N ASN A 56 13.02 -17.28 20.68
CA ASN A 56 13.41 -18.59 20.18
C ASN A 56 13.38 -19.66 21.27
N GLU A 57 13.68 -19.30 22.52
CA GLU A 57 13.56 -20.18 23.66
C GLU A 57 12.08 -20.51 23.92
N ALA A 58 11.18 -19.51 23.90
CA ALA A 58 9.74 -19.72 23.99
C ALA A 58 9.25 -20.64 22.88
N TYR A 59 9.60 -20.36 21.63
CA TYR A 59 9.19 -21.14 20.47
C TYR A 59 9.59 -22.62 20.56
N ARG A 60 10.81 -22.91 21.08
CA ARG A 60 11.36 -24.28 21.20
C ARG A 60 10.78 -25.06 22.38
N GLN A 61 10.40 -24.39 23.46
CA GLN A 61 9.94 -25.04 24.68
C GLN A 61 8.44 -25.35 24.72
N VAL A 62 7.68 -24.85 23.73
CA VAL A 62 6.24 -25.16 23.62
C VAL A 62 6.02 -26.60 23.21
N ASN A 63 5.19 -27.32 23.99
CA ASN A 63 4.71 -28.67 23.67
C ASN A 63 3.21 -28.66 23.32
N PHE A 64 2.39 -28.03 24.15
CA PHE A 64 0.93 -28.04 24.03
C PHE A 64 0.33 -26.63 23.85
N TYR A 65 1.00 -25.59 24.32
CA TYR A 65 0.50 -24.20 24.31
C TYR A 65 0.67 -23.54 22.96
N LYS A 66 -0.20 -23.87 21.99
CA LYS A 66 -0.15 -23.40 20.60
C LYS A 66 -0.24 -21.88 20.48
N SER A 67 -1.08 -21.20 21.30
CA SER A 67 -1.16 -19.73 21.28
C SER A 67 0.15 -19.09 21.74
N GLY A 68 0.80 -19.64 22.77
CA GLY A 68 2.12 -19.16 23.20
C GLY A 68 3.21 -19.39 22.15
N LYS A 69 3.10 -20.48 21.34
CA LYS A 69 3.98 -20.70 20.20
C LYS A 69 3.73 -19.69 19.08
N ALA A 70 2.48 -19.36 18.84
CA ALA A 70 2.10 -18.34 17.85
C ALA A 70 2.63 -16.96 18.26
N GLU A 71 2.54 -16.60 19.55
CA GLU A 71 3.14 -15.40 20.10
C GLU A 71 4.67 -15.39 19.92
N ALA A 72 5.33 -16.51 20.22
CA ALA A 72 6.78 -16.64 20.02
C ALA A 72 7.17 -16.49 18.54
N SER A 73 6.37 -17.05 17.62
CA SER A 73 6.57 -16.88 16.17
C SER A 73 6.39 -15.43 15.76
N ASN A 74 5.39 -14.71 16.29
CA ASN A 74 5.22 -13.26 16.09
C ASN A 74 6.41 -12.45 16.63
N ASN A 75 6.96 -12.81 17.79
CA ASN A 75 8.13 -12.17 18.37
C ASN A 75 9.39 -12.42 17.53
N LEU A 76 9.57 -13.65 17.02
CA LEU A 76 10.65 -13.98 16.08
C LEU A 76 10.48 -13.25 14.75
N GLY A 77 9.25 -13.14 14.24
CA GLY A 77 8.90 -12.36 13.05
C GLY A 77 9.26 -10.88 13.22
N PHE A 78 8.98 -10.30 14.40
CA PHE A 78 9.43 -8.95 14.73
C PHE A 78 10.96 -8.84 14.71
N CYS A 79 11.70 -9.79 15.29
CA CYS A 79 13.16 -9.76 15.28
C CYS A 79 13.72 -9.86 13.86
N ALA A 80 13.18 -10.72 13.02
CA ALA A 80 13.55 -10.85 11.63
C ALA A 80 13.24 -9.55 10.85
N PHE A 81 12.06 -8.95 11.08
CA PHE A 81 11.70 -7.65 10.49
C PHE A 81 12.68 -6.53 10.87
N MET A 82 13.09 -6.44 12.14
CA MET A 82 14.06 -5.44 12.60
C MET A 82 15.47 -5.68 12.03
N ALA A 83 15.82 -6.93 11.75
CA ALA A 83 17.03 -7.30 11.02
C ALA A 83 16.91 -7.10 9.50
N MET A 84 15.73 -6.68 9.01
CA MET A 84 15.40 -6.56 7.59
C MET A 84 15.46 -7.89 6.80
N ASP A 85 15.39 -9.02 7.50
CA ASP A 85 15.20 -10.35 6.91
C ASP A 85 13.71 -10.56 6.63
N PHE A 86 13.24 -9.91 5.56
CA PHE A 86 11.81 -9.84 5.25
C PHE A 86 11.21 -11.20 4.89
N ASP A 87 11.96 -12.08 4.24
CA ASP A 87 11.47 -13.41 3.87
C ASP A 87 11.22 -14.27 5.09
N ARG A 88 12.17 -14.24 6.03
CA ARG A 88 12.03 -14.94 7.30
C ARG A 88 10.94 -14.32 8.16
N ALA A 89 10.83 -13.00 8.22
CA ALA A 89 9.78 -12.30 8.95
C ALA A 89 8.40 -12.68 8.41
N GLU A 90 8.23 -12.68 7.10
CA GLU A 90 6.99 -13.07 6.42
C GLU A 90 6.63 -14.53 6.71
N ALA A 91 7.60 -15.44 6.59
CA ALA A 91 7.40 -16.86 6.86
C ALA A 91 6.92 -17.10 8.30
N LEU A 92 7.54 -16.42 9.28
CA LEU A 92 7.19 -16.54 10.71
C LEU A 92 5.79 -15.98 11.01
N HIS A 93 5.43 -14.79 10.47
CA HIS A 93 4.09 -14.27 10.64
C HIS A 93 3.03 -15.12 9.93
N LYS A 94 3.33 -15.67 8.74
CA LYS A 94 2.42 -16.60 8.03
C LYS A 94 2.29 -17.94 8.75
N GLU A 95 3.29 -18.40 9.47
CA GLU A 95 3.23 -19.61 10.28
C GLU A 95 2.16 -19.50 11.38
N VAL A 96 1.95 -18.32 11.95
CA VAL A 96 0.94 -18.08 13.01
C VAL A 96 -0.46 -18.55 12.57
N TYR A 97 -0.83 -18.36 11.30
CA TYR A 97 -2.13 -18.82 10.79
C TYR A 97 -2.30 -20.34 10.83
N LYS A 98 -1.19 -21.08 10.86
CA LYS A 98 -1.20 -22.54 10.96
C LYS A 98 -1.17 -23.01 12.42
N LEU A 99 -0.59 -22.21 13.32
CA LEU A 99 -0.38 -22.56 14.71
C LEU A 99 -1.61 -22.38 15.58
N THR A 100 -2.40 -21.33 15.33
CA THR A 100 -3.49 -20.94 16.23
C THR A 100 -4.71 -20.41 15.49
N LYS A 101 -5.85 -20.39 16.20
CA LYS A 101 -7.07 -19.68 15.82
C LYS A 101 -7.34 -18.47 16.72
N ASN A 102 -6.41 -18.15 17.63
CA ASN A 102 -6.53 -16.97 18.49
C ASN A 102 -6.49 -15.70 17.64
N GLU A 103 -7.60 -14.98 17.60
CA GLU A 103 -7.77 -13.78 16.76
C GLU A 103 -6.77 -12.66 17.13
N LEU A 104 -6.31 -12.58 18.39
CA LEU A 104 -5.32 -11.61 18.81
C LEU A 104 -3.93 -11.90 18.20
N GLU A 105 -3.47 -13.14 18.24
CA GLU A 105 -2.18 -13.50 17.62
C GLU A 105 -2.23 -13.41 16.10
N LEU A 106 -3.37 -13.73 15.50
CA LEU A 106 -3.61 -13.55 14.08
C LEU A 106 -3.63 -12.06 13.68
N LEU A 107 -4.19 -11.17 14.53
CA LEU A 107 -4.15 -9.72 14.35
C LEU A 107 -2.70 -9.21 14.37
N ILE A 108 -1.90 -9.67 15.33
CA ILE A 108 -0.49 -9.28 15.45
C ILE A 108 0.32 -9.76 14.23
N ALA A 109 0.01 -10.95 13.71
CA ALA A 109 0.61 -11.46 12.47
C ALA A 109 0.24 -10.59 11.26
N ASP A 110 -1.04 -10.23 11.11
CA ASP A 110 -1.49 -9.30 10.06
C ASP A 110 -0.72 -7.97 10.13
N ILE A 111 -0.56 -7.39 11.34
CA ILE A 111 0.19 -6.14 11.55
C ILE A 111 1.67 -6.32 11.19
N GLY A 112 2.29 -7.44 11.55
CA GLY A 112 3.66 -7.76 11.16
C GLY A 112 3.83 -7.81 9.65
N LEU A 113 2.90 -8.44 8.94
CA LEU A 113 2.87 -8.49 7.48
C LEU A 113 2.62 -7.11 6.85
N MET A 114 1.74 -6.28 7.44
CA MET A 114 1.59 -4.88 7.03
C MET A 114 2.90 -4.11 7.11
N LYS A 115 3.68 -4.28 8.19
CA LYS A 115 4.99 -3.62 8.37
C LYS A 115 5.98 -4.03 7.28
N ILE A 116 6.04 -5.31 6.93
CA ILE A 116 6.89 -5.83 5.86
C ILE A 116 6.48 -5.19 4.53
N CYS A 117 5.19 -5.27 4.17
CA CYS A 117 4.67 -4.71 2.92
C CYS A 117 4.94 -3.20 2.80
N GLN A 118 4.81 -2.46 3.91
CA GLN A 118 5.12 -1.04 3.95
C GLN A 118 6.60 -0.76 3.65
N ARG A 119 7.52 -1.53 4.23
CA ARG A 119 8.97 -1.34 4.03
C ARG A 119 9.41 -1.71 2.61
N THR A 120 8.77 -2.72 2.02
CA THR A 120 9.08 -3.21 0.66
C THR A 120 8.26 -2.54 -0.43
N ALA A 121 7.42 -1.54 -0.09
CA ALA A 121 6.54 -0.82 -0.99
C ALA A 121 5.49 -1.70 -1.71
N MET A 122 5.06 -2.80 -1.08
CA MET A 122 4.01 -3.70 -1.56
C MET A 122 2.63 -3.20 -1.11
N ASN A 123 2.13 -2.18 -1.78
CA ASN A 123 0.95 -1.42 -1.32
C ASN A 123 -0.35 -2.24 -1.36
N LYS A 124 -0.53 -3.09 -2.37
CA LYS A 124 -1.72 -3.93 -2.50
C LYS A 124 -1.82 -4.95 -1.36
N GLU A 125 -0.73 -5.65 -1.09
CA GLU A 125 -0.64 -6.65 -0.03
C GLU A 125 -0.80 -6.00 1.35
N PHE A 126 -0.24 -4.82 1.56
CA PHE A 126 -0.48 -4.03 2.77
C PHE A 126 -1.97 -3.82 3.03
N TYR A 127 -2.69 -3.43 1.98
CA TYR A 127 -4.12 -3.17 2.05
C TYR A 127 -4.91 -4.44 2.40
N ASP A 128 -4.57 -5.57 1.81
CA ASP A 128 -5.23 -6.85 2.07
C ASP A 128 -5.04 -7.27 3.55
N TYR A 129 -3.81 -7.16 4.08
CA TYR A 129 -3.54 -7.44 5.50
C TYR A 129 -4.21 -6.44 6.44
N ARG A 130 -4.25 -5.16 6.08
CA ARG A 130 -4.96 -4.14 6.85
C ARG A 130 -6.45 -4.43 6.96
N ASN A 131 -7.09 -4.85 5.87
CA ASN A 131 -8.50 -5.25 5.89
C ASN A 131 -8.73 -6.51 6.72
N SER A 132 -7.82 -7.48 6.68
CA SER A 132 -7.85 -8.64 7.55
C SER A 132 -7.77 -8.21 9.02
N ALA A 133 -6.79 -7.37 9.36
CA ALA A 133 -6.61 -6.83 10.72
C ALA A 133 -7.87 -6.10 11.22
N LEU A 134 -8.48 -5.24 10.41
CA LEU A 134 -9.72 -4.54 10.77
C LEU A 134 -10.89 -5.49 11.07
N LYS A 135 -11.04 -6.55 10.28
CA LYS A 135 -12.06 -7.58 10.53
C LYS A 135 -11.82 -8.31 11.84
N ARG A 136 -10.55 -8.63 12.16
CA ARG A 136 -10.17 -9.26 13.43
C ARG A 136 -10.40 -8.33 14.61
N MET A 137 -9.98 -7.06 14.51
CA MET A 137 -10.23 -6.05 15.54
C MET A 137 -11.73 -5.91 15.85
N LYS A 138 -12.59 -5.99 14.84
CA LYS A 138 -14.05 -5.97 15.04
C LYS A 138 -14.51 -7.21 15.80
N ARG A 139 -14.08 -8.42 15.44
CA ARG A 139 -14.42 -9.67 16.14
C ARG A 139 -13.96 -9.64 17.60
N ILE A 140 -12.70 -9.24 17.83
CA ILE A 140 -12.14 -9.13 19.18
C ILE A 140 -12.98 -8.19 20.06
N ARG A 141 -13.47 -7.04 19.51
CA ARG A 141 -14.35 -6.12 20.25
C ARG A 141 -15.73 -6.72 20.55
N GLU A 142 -16.25 -7.52 19.66
CA GLU A 142 -17.54 -8.22 19.84
C GLU A 142 -17.42 -9.34 20.90
N GLU A 143 -16.22 -9.89 21.12
CA GLU A 143 -15.90 -10.98 22.05
C GLU A 143 -15.19 -10.45 23.33
N SER A 144 -15.27 -9.17 23.65
CA SER A 144 -14.46 -8.48 24.65
C SER A 144 -14.51 -9.05 26.09
N ASP A 145 -15.53 -9.85 26.42
CA ASP A 145 -15.64 -10.52 27.73
C ASP A 145 -14.65 -11.67 27.93
N LEU A 146 -13.90 -12.08 26.88
CA LEU A 146 -12.98 -13.22 26.90
C LEU A 146 -11.55 -12.86 27.36
N PHE A 147 -11.18 -11.57 27.43
CA PHE A 147 -9.82 -11.13 27.78
C PHE A 147 -9.69 -10.88 29.29
N ALA A 148 -9.89 -11.93 30.09
CA ALA A 148 -9.77 -11.86 31.55
C ALA A 148 -8.30 -11.95 32.03
N ASP A 149 -7.35 -12.37 31.18
CA ASP A 149 -5.94 -12.50 31.51
C ASP A 149 -5.18 -11.18 31.26
N ARG A 150 -4.38 -10.78 32.26
CA ARG A 150 -3.55 -9.57 32.18
C ARG A 150 -2.55 -9.63 31.01
N HIS A 151 -2.03 -10.81 30.68
CA HIS A 151 -1.08 -10.96 29.58
C HIS A 151 -1.75 -10.67 28.23
N GLU A 152 -2.93 -11.25 27.99
CA GLU A 152 -3.71 -10.99 26.78
C GLU A 152 -4.17 -9.53 26.68
N ALA A 153 -4.56 -8.91 27.78
CA ALA A 153 -4.95 -7.50 27.80
C ALA A 153 -3.80 -6.57 27.36
N LEU A 154 -2.59 -6.78 27.87
CA LEU A 154 -1.40 -6.01 27.45
C LEU A 154 -1.06 -6.23 25.97
N ARG A 155 -1.23 -7.44 25.48
CA ARG A 155 -1.01 -7.75 24.07
C ARG A 155 -2.08 -7.15 23.17
N LEU A 156 -3.31 -7.04 23.65
CA LEU A 156 -4.40 -6.39 22.95
C LEU A 156 -4.12 -4.89 22.79
N ASP A 157 -3.72 -4.22 23.87
CA ASP A 157 -3.34 -2.80 23.86
C ASP A 157 -2.18 -2.56 22.90
N TYR A 158 -1.16 -3.45 22.92
CA TYR A 158 -0.08 -3.43 21.94
C TYR A 158 -0.60 -3.55 20.52
N ALA A 159 -1.43 -4.55 20.22
CA ALA A 159 -1.88 -4.82 18.86
C ALA A 159 -2.70 -3.66 18.30
N PHE A 160 -3.61 -3.07 19.10
CA PHE A 160 -4.41 -1.94 18.65
C PHE A 160 -3.57 -0.68 18.44
N THR A 161 -2.66 -0.39 19.35
CA THR A 161 -1.74 0.77 19.23
C THR A 161 -0.82 0.61 18.02
N GLU A 162 -0.19 -0.54 17.86
CA GLU A 162 0.70 -0.83 16.73
C GLU A 162 -0.04 -0.74 15.38
N PHE A 163 -1.29 -1.25 15.30
CA PHE A 163 -2.11 -1.14 14.11
C PHE A 163 -2.35 0.31 13.69
N PHE A 164 -2.69 1.20 14.65
CA PHE A 164 -2.93 2.60 14.33
C PHE A 164 -1.64 3.35 13.99
N ILE A 165 -0.52 3.04 14.64
CA ILE A 165 0.80 3.60 14.28
C ILE A 165 1.18 3.18 12.87
N VAL A 166 1.13 1.89 12.54
CA VAL A 166 1.50 1.35 11.21
C VAL A 166 0.58 1.91 10.13
N SER A 167 -0.73 2.01 10.39
CA SER A 167 -1.68 2.64 9.48
C SER A 167 -1.37 4.13 9.26
N SER A 168 -1.00 4.85 10.32
CA SER A 168 -0.61 6.25 10.23
C SER A 168 0.64 6.47 9.37
N ILE A 169 1.66 5.63 9.55
CA ILE A 169 2.88 5.67 8.75
C ILE A 169 2.54 5.41 7.26
N TYR A 170 1.67 4.45 6.99
CA TYR A 170 1.22 4.15 5.64
C TYR A 170 0.50 5.35 4.99
N TYR A 171 -0.45 5.98 5.67
CA TYR A 171 -1.10 7.20 5.20
C TYR A 171 -0.12 8.35 4.98
N TYR A 172 0.88 8.48 5.85
CA TYR A 172 1.96 9.45 5.66
C TYR A 172 2.73 9.20 4.34
N TYR A 173 3.09 7.96 4.04
CA TYR A 173 3.74 7.61 2.77
C TYR A 173 2.84 7.86 1.56
N LEU A 174 1.53 7.70 1.69
CA LEU A 174 0.55 8.04 0.65
C LEU A 174 0.33 9.57 0.53
N GLN A 175 1.01 10.39 1.32
CA GLN A 175 0.82 11.84 1.41
C GLN A 175 -0.58 12.26 1.91
N GLN A 176 -1.31 11.36 2.54
CA GLN A 176 -2.60 11.60 3.18
C GLN A 176 -2.40 11.99 4.64
N ARG A 177 -1.88 13.22 4.84
CA ARG A 177 -1.46 13.70 6.17
C ARG A 177 -2.60 13.73 7.17
N GLN A 178 -3.81 14.10 6.75
CA GLN A 178 -4.96 14.21 7.66
C GLN A 178 -5.39 12.84 8.17
N GLU A 179 -5.43 11.84 7.30
CA GLU A 179 -5.74 10.45 7.63
C GLU A 179 -4.67 9.85 8.55
N ALA A 180 -3.41 10.20 8.32
CA ALA A 180 -2.30 9.80 9.20
C ALA A 180 -2.49 10.34 10.62
N ILE A 181 -2.79 11.65 10.77
CA ILE A 181 -3.07 12.28 12.07
C ILE A 181 -4.32 11.66 12.72
N THR A 182 -5.39 11.48 11.94
CA THR A 182 -6.64 10.88 12.45
C THR A 182 -6.40 9.45 12.94
N SER A 183 -5.53 8.69 12.27
CA SER A 183 -5.16 7.34 12.73
C SER A 183 -4.42 7.37 14.06
N LEU A 184 -3.44 8.26 14.24
CA LEU A 184 -2.73 8.43 15.50
C LEU A 184 -3.64 8.91 16.65
N ASN A 185 -4.56 9.83 16.37
CA ASN A 185 -5.49 10.38 17.36
C ASN A 185 -6.52 9.33 17.87
N ARG A 186 -6.58 8.12 17.27
CA ARG A 186 -7.34 6.99 17.82
C ARG A 186 -6.64 6.29 18.96
N ILE A 187 -5.38 6.60 19.20
CA ILE A 187 -4.59 6.11 20.33
C ILE A 187 -4.78 7.11 21.47
N PRO A 188 -5.36 6.72 22.62
CA PRO A 188 -5.52 7.62 23.78
C PRO A 188 -4.14 7.96 24.34
N GLU A 189 -3.80 9.25 24.37
CA GLU A 189 -2.45 9.73 24.74
C GLU A 189 -2.18 9.59 26.26
N ASP A 190 -3.21 9.77 27.09
CA ASP A 190 -3.02 9.94 28.54
C ASP A 190 -3.31 8.69 29.40
N GLU A 191 -4.07 7.71 28.93
CA GLU A 191 -4.52 6.59 29.79
C GLU A 191 -4.03 5.20 29.32
N ALA A 192 -3.71 5.02 28.04
CA ALA A 192 -3.48 3.70 27.47
C ALA A 192 -2.02 3.39 27.10
N LEU A 193 -1.13 4.38 27.03
CA LEU A 193 0.27 4.13 26.68
C LEU A 193 1.13 3.84 27.93
N THR A 194 0.70 2.88 28.74
CA THR A 194 1.53 2.35 29.85
C THR A 194 2.71 1.54 29.31
N ASP A 195 2.62 1.05 28.08
CA ASP A 195 3.69 0.32 27.39
C ASP A 195 4.74 1.30 26.85
N THR A 196 5.93 1.25 27.45
CA THR A 196 7.05 2.11 27.07
C THR A 196 7.47 1.94 25.59
N ASN A 197 7.40 0.73 25.04
CA ASN A 197 7.74 0.47 23.63
C ASN A 197 6.78 1.23 22.69
N GLN A 198 5.49 1.17 23.00
CA GLN A 198 4.45 1.83 22.22
C GLN A 198 4.48 3.35 22.40
N LEU A 199 4.72 3.83 23.63
CA LEU A 199 4.88 5.25 23.93
C LEU A 199 6.03 5.86 23.11
N LEU A 200 7.20 5.22 23.11
CA LEU A 200 8.36 5.65 22.35
C LEU A 200 8.09 5.65 20.83
N TYR A 201 7.43 4.61 20.34
CA TYR A 201 7.11 4.49 18.91
C TYR A 201 6.10 5.56 18.46
N TYR A 202 5.07 5.79 19.27
CA TYR A 202 4.06 6.82 19.03
C TYR A 202 4.67 8.23 18.93
N HIS A 203 5.43 8.65 19.94
CA HIS A 203 6.07 9.97 19.95
C HIS A 203 7.09 10.12 18.83
N TYR A 204 7.87 9.08 18.56
CA TYR A 204 8.82 9.09 17.46
C TYR A 204 8.13 9.32 16.11
N ILE A 205 7.08 8.56 15.80
CA ILE A 205 6.36 8.72 14.53
C ILE A 205 5.67 10.09 14.46
N LYS A 206 5.03 10.53 15.53
CA LYS A 206 4.38 11.83 15.60
C LYS A 206 5.34 12.99 15.30
N GLY A 207 6.57 12.90 15.80
CA GLY A 207 7.62 13.88 15.56
C GLY A 207 8.30 13.73 14.21
N SER A 208 8.78 12.54 13.87
CA SER A 208 9.61 12.30 12.68
C SER A 208 8.84 12.41 11.36
N ALA A 209 7.56 12.06 11.36
CA ALA A 209 6.68 12.17 10.20
C ALA A 209 5.87 13.49 10.17
N SER A 210 6.18 14.45 11.07
CA SER A 210 5.47 15.74 11.15
C SER A 210 3.95 15.61 11.34
N LEU A 211 3.50 14.57 12.08
CA LEU A 211 2.09 14.27 12.30
C LEU A 211 1.53 15.00 13.53
N VAL A 212 1.90 16.26 13.65
CA VAL A 212 1.44 17.18 14.70
C VAL A 212 0.48 18.22 14.13
N GLU A 213 -0.57 18.53 14.85
CA GLU A 213 -1.51 19.58 14.45
C GLU A 213 -0.91 20.96 14.77
N ALA A 214 -0.75 21.80 13.76
CA ALA A 214 -0.31 23.17 13.93
C ALA A 214 -0.74 24.01 12.72
N THR A 215 -1.17 25.23 12.97
CA THR A 215 -1.58 26.19 11.92
C THR A 215 -0.38 26.89 11.29
N LYS A 216 0.65 27.19 12.08
CA LYS A 216 1.87 27.86 11.62
C LYS A 216 3.01 26.88 11.45
N PRO A 217 3.86 27.06 10.40
CA PRO A 217 5.02 26.17 10.16
C PRO A 217 6.00 26.14 11.34
N GLU A 218 6.24 27.28 11.99
CA GLU A 218 7.14 27.35 13.15
C GLU A 218 6.61 26.59 14.36
N ASP A 219 5.32 26.72 14.66
CA ASP A 219 4.68 25.98 15.75
C ASP A 219 4.70 24.47 15.48
N ARG A 220 4.57 24.07 14.21
CA ARG A 220 4.73 22.69 13.78
C ARG A 220 6.11 22.16 14.12
N LYS A 221 7.17 22.87 13.72
CA LYS A 221 8.55 22.51 14.05
C LYS A 221 8.78 22.40 15.55
N MET A 222 8.19 23.30 16.33
CA MET A 222 8.29 23.22 17.80
C MET A 222 7.64 21.97 18.36
N ARG A 223 6.44 21.63 17.88
CA ARG A 223 5.76 20.40 18.29
C ARG A 223 6.49 19.13 17.82
N GLU A 224 7.04 19.13 16.61
CA GLU A 224 7.90 18.03 16.12
C GLU A 224 9.11 17.82 17.04
N PHE A 225 9.79 18.92 17.40
CA PHE A 225 10.89 18.91 18.35
C PHE A 225 10.45 18.31 19.70
N ASP A 226 9.34 18.79 20.25
CA ASP A 226 8.86 18.34 21.56
C ASP A 226 8.58 16.83 21.55
N GLN A 227 7.98 16.27 20.47
CA GLN A 227 7.73 14.84 20.35
C GLN A 227 9.03 14.03 20.28
N LEU A 228 9.99 14.47 19.47
CA LEU A 228 11.30 13.81 19.36
C LEU A 228 12.12 13.93 20.64
N TYR A 229 12.02 15.07 21.35
CA TYR A 229 12.65 15.26 22.64
C TYR A 229 12.08 14.31 23.70
N ILE A 230 10.74 14.15 23.75
CA ILE A 230 10.08 13.17 24.62
C ILE A 230 10.60 11.76 24.29
N THR A 231 10.67 11.39 23.00
CA THR A 231 11.20 10.10 22.55
C THR A 231 12.61 9.88 23.07
N TRP A 232 13.53 10.81 22.82
CA TRP A 232 14.91 10.72 23.27
C TRP A 232 15.02 10.62 24.79
N ARG A 233 14.37 11.53 25.52
CA ARG A 233 14.44 11.58 26.98
C ARG A 233 13.92 10.30 27.62
N THR A 234 12.77 9.84 27.19
CA THR A 234 12.18 8.59 27.69
C THR A 234 13.04 7.38 27.32
N ALA A 235 13.59 7.33 26.10
CA ALA A 235 14.46 6.25 25.66
C ALA A 235 15.74 6.16 26.50
N VAL A 236 16.37 7.30 26.85
CA VAL A 236 17.54 7.35 27.76
C VAL A 236 17.15 6.86 29.16
N GLN A 237 16.04 7.33 29.74
CA GLN A 237 15.58 6.95 31.06
C GLN A 237 15.24 5.46 31.19
N THR A 238 14.76 4.86 30.10
CA THR A 238 14.26 3.48 30.08
C THR A 238 15.21 2.49 29.37
N ASN A 239 16.39 2.98 28.97
CA ASN A 239 17.45 2.22 28.28
C ASN A 239 16.95 1.54 26.97
N HIS A 240 16.48 2.36 26.03
CA HIS A 240 16.06 1.91 24.68
C HIS A 240 16.97 2.53 23.62
N PRO A 241 18.14 1.95 23.32
CA PRO A 241 19.12 2.52 22.40
C PRO A 241 18.58 2.74 21.00
N TYR A 242 17.67 1.89 20.52
CA TYR A 242 17.00 2.08 19.23
C TYR A 242 16.25 3.41 19.15
N PHE A 243 15.42 3.75 20.14
CA PHE A 243 14.67 5.00 20.16
C PHE A 243 15.51 6.19 20.63
N GLU A 244 16.56 5.97 21.44
CA GLU A 244 17.56 7.00 21.72
C GLU A 244 18.20 7.48 20.42
N GLY A 245 18.65 6.55 19.58
CA GLY A 245 19.20 6.84 18.26
C GLY A 245 18.21 7.55 17.34
N ASN A 246 16.99 7.05 17.24
CA ASN A 246 15.95 7.63 16.39
C ASN A 246 15.55 9.04 16.82
N GLY A 247 15.43 9.29 18.13
CA GLY A 247 15.15 10.62 18.68
C GLY A 247 16.26 11.62 18.35
N LEU A 248 17.52 11.24 18.59
CA LEU A 248 18.69 12.06 18.27
C LEU A 248 18.81 12.35 16.77
N GLN A 249 18.61 11.34 15.92
CA GLN A 249 18.65 11.50 14.48
C GLN A 249 17.54 12.44 13.96
N GLY A 250 16.31 12.27 14.48
CA GLY A 250 15.19 13.14 14.14
C GLY A 250 15.45 14.59 14.53
N LEU A 251 15.95 14.83 15.74
CA LEU A 251 16.32 16.16 16.23
C LEU A 251 17.47 16.76 15.41
N ALA A 252 18.51 15.98 15.10
CA ALA A 252 19.60 16.41 14.24
C ALA A 252 19.10 16.88 12.86
N ASN A 253 18.19 16.11 12.24
CA ASN A 253 17.59 16.43 10.95
C ASN A 253 16.72 17.70 11.00
N LEU A 254 16.01 17.96 12.09
CA LEU A 254 15.25 19.21 12.27
C LEU A 254 16.15 20.44 12.35
N MET A 255 17.33 20.29 12.95
CA MET A 255 18.28 21.39 13.21
C MET A 255 19.40 21.49 12.18
N VAL A 256 19.36 20.72 11.10
CA VAL A 256 20.45 20.64 10.12
C VAL A 256 20.75 22.00 9.45
N SER A 257 19.72 22.79 9.14
CA SER A 257 19.92 24.14 8.57
C SER A 257 20.23 25.17 9.65
N PRO A 258 21.12 26.13 9.40
CA PRO A 258 21.50 27.17 10.36
C PRO A 258 20.29 27.95 10.89
N ASN A 259 19.33 28.29 10.03
CA ASN A 259 18.10 29.02 10.42
C ASN A 259 17.23 28.21 11.39
N ASN A 260 17.10 26.90 11.16
CA ASN A 260 16.35 26.06 12.07
C ASN A 260 17.10 25.90 13.40
N PHE A 261 18.41 25.71 13.35
CA PHE A 261 19.23 25.62 14.57
C PHE A 261 19.03 26.84 15.47
N GLU A 262 19.14 28.07 14.93
CA GLU A 262 18.92 29.30 15.66
C GLU A 262 17.49 29.42 16.21
N LEU A 263 16.49 28.99 15.46
CA LEU A 263 15.11 28.95 15.92
C LEU A 263 14.96 28.07 17.16
N PHE A 264 15.53 26.87 17.14
CA PHE A 264 15.47 25.94 18.30
C PHE A 264 16.34 26.40 19.45
N ARG A 265 17.52 26.95 19.19
CA ARG A 265 18.39 27.53 20.19
C ARG A 265 17.66 28.63 21.00
N THR A 266 16.93 29.48 20.32
CA THR A 266 16.17 30.56 20.93
C THR A 266 14.96 30.06 21.72
N ARG A 267 14.20 29.09 21.18
CA ARG A 267 12.92 28.67 21.75
C ARG A 267 12.97 27.44 22.63
N ARG A 268 14.03 26.63 22.52
CA ARG A 268 14.22 25.33 23.22
C ARG A 268 15.62 25.19 23.84
N GLY A 269 16.32 26.28 24.10
CA GLY A 269 17.68 26.28 24.64
C GLY A 269 17.85 25.36 25.85
N TYR A 270 16.94 25.46 26.82
CA TYR A 270 16.97 24.59 28.02
C TYR A 270 16.90 23.09 27.64
N ALA A 271 16.11 22.72 26.68
CA ALA A 271 16.03 21.31 26.22
C ALA A 271 17.34 20.89 25.49
N LEU A 272 17.95 21.82 24.75
CA LEU A 272 19.22 21.54 24.06
C LEU A 272 20.38 21.30 25.04
N ASP A 273 20.40 21.98 26.19
CA ASP A 273 21.41 21.77 27.24
C ASP A 273 21.35 20.37 27.87
N GLN A 274 20.20 19.72 27.80
CA GLN A 274 20.01 18.37 28.38
C GLN A 274 20.72 17.25 27.59
N PHE A 275 21.13 17.50 26.32
CA PHE A 275 21.81 16.47 25.51
C PHE A 275 23.26 16.23 25.95
N GLY A 276 23.82 17.07 26.82
CA GLY A 276 25.20 16.92 27.30
C GLY A 276 26.27 17.29 26.28
N PHE A 277 25.88 17.99 25.20
CA PHE A 277 26.78 18.53 24.18
C PHE A 277 26.82 20.05 24.22
N PRO A 278 27.92 20.70 23.80
CA PRO A 278 27.93 22.14 23.58
C PRO A 278 26.83 22.55 22.60
N VAL A 279 26.08 23.62 22.94
CA VAL A 279 24.99 24.14 22.07
C VAL A 279 25.59 25.14 21.08
N ASP A 280 26.31 24.63 20.11
CA ASP A 280 26.91 25.36 18.99
C ASP A 280 26.44 24.78 17.65
N SER A 281 26.91 25.35 16.54
CA SER A 281 26.54 24.91 15.18
C SER A 281 26.83 23.43 14.87
N LEU A 282 27.74 22.80 15.63
CA LEU A 282 28.07 21.37 15.51
C LEU A 282 27.13 20.44 16.27
N LEU A 283 26.21 20.98 17.07
CA LEU A 283 25.28 20.16 17.86
C LEU A 283 24.52 19.15 16.99
N PRO A 284 23.91 19.49 15.85
CA PRO A 284 23.20 18.52 15.03
C PRO A 284 24.10 17.39 14.53
N LEU A 285 25.37 17.69 14.20
CA LEU A 285 26.35 16.71 13.79
C LEU A 285 26.67 15.74 14.93
N ARG A 286 26.93 16.25 16.16
CA ARG A 286 27.21 15.42 17.33
C ARG A 286 26.02 14.52 17.68
N MET A 287 24.81 15.04 17.57
CA MET A 287 23.60 14.24 17.77
C MET A 287 23.48 13.11 16.73
N ALA A 288 23.72 13.39 15.47
CA ALA A 288 23.72 12.38 14.40
C ALA A 288 24.82 11.33 14.62
N GLN A 289 26.02 11.74 15.06
CA GLN A 289 27.10 10.82 15.41
C GLN A 289 26.75 9.95 16.62
N ARG A 290 26.13 10.52 17.65
CA ARG A 290 25.65 9.74 18.80
C ARG A 290 24.54 8.77 18.42
N ALA A 291 23.63 9.17 17.50
CA ALA A 291 22.63 8.28 16.95
C ALA A 291 23.29 7.08 16.24
N LEU A 292 24.35 7.32 15.43
CA LEU A 292 25.11 6.27 14.78
C LEU A 292 25.71 5.27 15.78
N GLU A 293 26.26 5.74 16.91
CA GLU A 293 26.76 4.86 17.98
C GLU A 293 25.64 3.97 18.54
N LYS A 294 24.44 4.55 18.80
CA LYS A 294 23.29 3.82 19.33
C LYS A 294 22.75 2.78 18.33
N PHE A 295 22.73 3.09 17.05
CA PHE A 295 22.33 2.12 16.04
C PHE A 295 23.35 0.99 15.85
N ARG A 296 24.65 1.27 16.04
CA ARG A 296 25.69 0.23 16.10
C ARG A 296 25.52 -0.67 17.32
N GLU A 297 25.20 -0.07 18.49
CA GLU A 297 24.88 -0.83 19.71
C GLU A 297 23.68 -1.77 19.50
N TYR A 298 22.65 -1.31 18.77
CA TYR A 298 21.46 -2.08 18.44
C TYR A 298 21.68 -3.05 17.24
N ASN A 299 22.72 -2.83 16.44
CA ASN A 299 23.11 -3.60 15.25
C ASN A 299 22.08 -3.58 14.10
N ASP A 300 21.52 -2.40 13.78
CA ASP A 300 20.61 -2.20 12.67
C ASP A 300 21.31 -1.50 11.50
N LEU A 301 21.66 -2.25 10.44
CA LEU A 301 22.40 -1.74 9.29
C LEU A 301 21.68 -0.59 8.55
N TYR A 302 20.36 -0.63 8.46
CA TYR A 302 19.61 0.44 7.79
C TYR A 302 19.51 1.71 8.64
N GLN A 303 19.38 1.60 9.95
CA GLN A 303 19.47 2.77 10.83
C GLN A 303 20.90 3.34 10.87
N ILE A 304 21.92 2.50 10.80
CA ILE A 304 23.31 2.92 10.63
C ILE A 304 23.46 3.70 9.31
N ALA A 305 22.92 3.19 8.20
CA ALA A 305 22.90 3.90 6.92
C ALA A 305 22.16 5.24 7.04
N GLY A 306 21.01 5.26 7.72
CA GLY A 306 20.23 6.48 7.98
C GLY A 306 20.99 7.53 8.80
N ALA A 307 21.75 7.11 9.80
CA ALA A 307 22.61 8.02 10.56
C ALA A 307 23.73 8.61 9.68
N TYR A 308 24.34 7.81 8.82
CA TYR A 308 25.29 8.31 7.83
C TYR A 308 24.66 9.30 6.86
N VAL A 309 23.40 9.06 6.41
CA VAL A 309 22.66 10.03 5.59
C VAL A 309 22.45 11.35 6.34
N SER A 310 22.11 11.31 7.63
CA SER A 310 21.92 12.51 8.45
C SER A 310 23.23 13.30 8.62
N ILE A 311 24.35 12.60 8.83
CA ILE A 311 25.69 13.21 8.90
C ILE A 311 26.06 13.81 7.54
N GLY A 312 25.87 13.08 6.44
CA GLY A 312 26.15 13.55 5.08
C GLY A 312 25.30 14.76 4.71
N LYS A 313 24.01 14.78 5.10
CA LYS A 313 23.12 15.92 4.93
C LYS A 313 23.64 17.15 5.67
N TYR A 314 24.06 16.99 6.93
CA TYR A 314 24.68 18.10 7.68
C TYR A 314 25.93 18.63 6.96
N MET A 315 26.80 17.76 6.47
CA MET A 315 28.00 18.15 5.72
C MET A 315 27.65 18.90 4.42
N ASN A 316 26.65 18.44 3.68
CA ASN A 316 26.15 19.09 2.48
C ASN A 316 25.64 20.51 2.75
N GLU A 317 24.83 20.67 3.78
CA GLU A 317 24.28 21.99 4.20
C GLU A 317 25.38 22.98 4.63
N HIS A 318 26.55 22.47 5.03
CA HIS A 318 27.71 23.27 5.46
C HIS A 318 28.82 23.32 4.42
N GLY A 319 28.56 22.92 3.16
CA GLY A 319 29.52 22.99 2.05
C GLY A 319 30.69 21.99 2.11
N ARG A 320 30.62 20.98 3.01
CA ARG A 320 31.65 19.94 3.20
C ARG A 320 31.39 18.74 2.29
N TYR A 321 31.30 18.97 0.99
CA TYR A 321 30.80 18.00 0.03
C TYR A 321 31.66 16.74 -0.12
N THR A 322 32.99 16.86 -0.05
CA THR A 322 33.92 15.71 -0.12
C THR A 322 33.71 14.76 1.06
N GLU A 323 33.62 15.31 2.27
CA GLU A 323 33.38 14.51 3.48
C GLU A 323 31.97 13.90 3.48
N ALA A 324 30.99 14.61 2.87
CA ALA A 324 29.66 14.08 2.66
C ALA A 324 29.68 12.85 1.76
N LEU A 325 30.44 12.87 0.64
CA LEU A 325 30.58 11.71 -0.25
C LEU A 325 31.14 10.50 0.47
N ASP A 326 32.23 10.66 1.24
CA ASP A 326 32.83 9.57 2.01
C ASP A 326 31.85 8.98 3.03
N THR A 327 31.05 9.83 3.62
CA THR A 327 30.04 9.41 4.62
C THR A 327 28.86 8.69 3.95
N LEU A 328 28.39 9.21 2.82
CA LEU A 328 27.28 8.62 2.07
C LEU A 328 27.69 7.32 1.37
N ALA A 329 28.94 7.17 0.98
CA ALA A 329 29.48 5.89 0.50
C ALA A 329 29.34 4.80 1.57
N LYS A 330 29.65 5.11 2.84
CA LYS A 330 29.43 4.18 3.97
C LYS A 330 27.95 3.83 4.18
N ALA A 331 27.04 4.78 3.91
CA ALA A 331 25.61 4.49 3.95
C ALA A 331 25.21 3.47 2.87
N LEU A 332 25.76 3.60 1.67
CA LEU A 332 25.53 2.67 0.57
C LEU A 332 26.16 1.30 0.84
N ASP A 333 27.33 1.27 1.46
CA ASP A 333 28.00 0.03 1.88
C ASP A 333 27.15 -0.75 2.90
N CYS A 334 26.45 -0.07 3.82
CA CYS A 334 25.53 -0.75 4.74
C CYS A 334 24.40 -1.46 3.99
N VAL A 335 23.85 -0.85 2.92
CA VAL A 335 22.84 -1.48 2.07
C VAL A 335 23.41 -2.70 1.37
N ASN A 336 24.61 -2.59 0.79
CA ASN A 336 25.29 -3.71 0.14
C ASN A 336 25.61 -4.85 1.13
N GLN A 337 26.07 -4.53 2.35
CA GLN A 337 26.31 -5.52 3.40
C GLN A 337 25.03 -6.26 3.79
N HIS A 338 23.92 -5.55 3.94
CA HIS A 338 22.64 -6.16 4.26
C HIS A 338 22.24 -7.19 3.19
N HIS A 339 22.39 -6.85 1.91
CA HIS A 339 22.10 -7.76 0.81
C HIS A 339 22.96 -9.02 0.86
N MET A 340 24.27 -8.87 1.09
CA MET A 340 25.17 -10.01 1.22
C MET A 340 24.82 -10.92 2.40
N LEU A 341 24.20 -10.41 3.47
CA LEU A 341 23.81 -11.20 4.64
C LEU A 341 22.56 -12.06 4.42
N TYR A 342 21.58 -11.54 3.70
CA TYR A 342 20.26 -12.17 3.65
C TYR A 342 19.89 -12.78 2.30
N TYR A 343 20.60 -12.45 1.20
CA TYR A 343 20.27 -12.90 -0.16
C TYR A 343 21.36 -13.81 -0.75
N HIS A 344 21.57 -14.95 -0.11
CA HIS A 344 22.68 -15.87 -0.42
C HIS A 344 22.64 -16.49 -1.83
N HIS A 345 21.48 -16.58 -2.48
CA HIS A 345 21.37 -17.16 -3.82
C HIS A 345 21.83 -16.24 -4.95
N ALA A 346 21.98 -14.95 -4.68
CA ALA A 346 22.36 -13.94 -5.65
C ALA A 346 23.72 -13.26 -5.32
N ALA A 347 24.41 -13.69 -4.26
CA ALA A 347 25.62 -13.05 -3.77
C ALA A 347 26.75 -12.96 -4.81
N ASP A 348 26.81 -13.93 -5.75
CA ASP A 348 27.82 -13.97 -6.81
C ASP A 348 27.39 -13.20 -8.08
N THR A 349 26.12 -12.83 -8.21
CA THR A 349 25.53 -12.20 -9.40
C THR A 349 24.94 -10.82 -9.16
N LEU A 350 24.79 -10.38 -7.89
CA LEU A 350 24.28 -9.06 -7.53
C LEU A 350 25.37 -8.01 -7.72
N ASP A 351 25.15 -7.11 -8.69
CA ASP A 351 25.95 -5.91 -8.81
C ASP A 351 25.81 -5.06 -7.54
N LYS A 352 26.95 -4.66 -6.96
CA LYS A 352 26.95 -3.77 -5.81
C LYS A 352 26.48 -2.39 -6.22
N LEU A 353 25.71 -1.75 -5.34
CA LEU A 353 25.38 -0.35 -5.51
C LEU A 353 26.65 0.50 -5.35
N HIS A 354 27.00 1.25 -6.38
CA HIS A 354 28.17 2.15 -6.40
C HIS A 354 27.71 3.61 -6.27
N VAL A 355 28.56 4.45 -5.71
CA VAL A 355 28.32 5.90 -5.58
C VAL A 355 28.22 6.55 -6.95
N PHE A 356 29.24 6.40 -7.74
CA PHE A 356 29.39 6.74 -9.15
C PHE A 356 30.75 6.22 -9.63
N VAL A 357 30.80 5.60 -10.79
CA VAL A 357 32.04 5.17 -11.43
C VAL A 357 32.07 5.75 -12.83
N GLU A 358 33.13 6.47 -13.17
CA GLU A 358 33.29 7.09 -14.49
C GLU A 358 33.44 5.98 -15.55
N GLY A 359 32.57 6.00 -16.56
CA GLY A 359 32.54 4.98 -17.61
C GLY A 359 31.70 3.76 -17.29
N ASP A 360 31.14 3.66 -16.09
CA ASP A 360 30.16 2.62 -15.76
C ASP A 360 28.81 2.95 -16.37
N THR A 361 28.38 2.12 -17.32
CA THR A 361 27.06 2.22 -17.97
C THR A 361 26.01 1.32 -17.28
N THR A 362 26.36 0.59 -16.24
CA THR A 362 25.44 -0.24 -15.49
C THR A 362 24.51 0.62 -14.65
N TYR A 363 23.25 0.68 -15.07
CA TYR A 363 22.22 1.41 -14.34
C TYR A 363 21.70 0.57 -13.18
N THR A 364 22.20 0.85 -11.98
CA THR A 364 21.85 0.15 -10.74
C THR A 364 20.75 0.92 -9.96
N GLY A 365 19.61 1.14 -10.59
CA GLY A 365 18.49 1.84 -9.96
C GLY A 365 17.30 0.90 -9.65
N VAL A 366 16.13 1.25 -10.21
CA VAL A 366 14.91 0.45 -10.08
C VAL A 366 15.09 -1.01 -10.49
N PRO A 367 15.85 -1.37 -11.57
CA PRO A 367 16.09 -2.77 -11.91
C PRO A 367 16.75 -3.57 -10.79
N TRP A 368 17.64 -2.94 -10.00
CA TRP A 368 18.27 -3.58 -8.85
C TRP A 368 17.26 -3.85 -7.71
N ILE A 369 16.34 -2.91 -7.47
CA ILE A 369 15.27 -3.04 -6.46
C ILE A 369 14.22 -4.08 -6.88
N MET A 370 13.98 -4.24 -8.19
CA MET A 370 12.97 -5.14 -8.76
C MET A 370 13.47 -6.57 -8.98
N GLN A 371 14.69 -6.91 -8.64
CA GLN A 371 15.18 -8.29 -8.73
C GLN A 371 14.35 -9.17 -7.79
N GLU A 372 13.85 -10.29 -8.29
CA GLU A 372 12.88 -11.15 -7.56
C GLU A 372 13.44 -11.67 -6.23
N ASP A 373 14.75 -11.85 -6.14
CA ASP A 373 15.42 -12.38 -4.95
C ASP A 373 15.94 -11.28 -3.99
N VAL A 374 15.63 -10.02 -4.24
CA VAL A 374 16.15 -8.88 -3.45
C VAL A 374 15.03 -8.08 -2.83
N ARG A 375 14.81 -8.25 -1.53
CA ARG A 375 13.93 -7.39 -0.76
C ARG A 375 14.74 -6.30 -0.06
N THR A 376 14.54 -5.07 -0.47
CA THR A 376 15.23 -3.90 0.06
C THR A 376 14.22 -2.87 0.57
N VAL A 377 14.72 -1.83 1.21
CA VAL A 377 13.95 -0.64 1.57
C VAL A 377 14.24 0.48 0.56
N PRO A 378 13.43 0.63 -0.50
CA PRO A 378 13.68 1.58 -1.58
C PRO A 378 13.86 3.02 -1.09
N GLU A 379 13.13 3.40 -0.03
CA GLU A 379 13.20 4.74 0.55
C GLU A 379 14.60 5.09 1.06
N TRP A 380 15.32 4.17 1.70
CA TRP A 380 16.66 4.45 2.19
C TRP A 380 17.65 4.67 1.06
N ILE A 381 17.58 3.83 0.00
CA ILE A 381 18.41 4.00 -1.19
C ILE A 381 18.14 5.36 -1.85
N SER A 382 16.85 5.71 -1.97
CA SER A 382 16.41 7.00 -2.49
C SER A 382 17.04 8.16 -1.70
N ARG A 383 16.98 8.16 -0.38
CA ARG A 383 17.56 9.20 0.48
C ARG A 383 19.08 9.30 0.35
N ILE A 384 19.79 8.17 0.24
CA ILE A 384 21.24 8.16 0.00
C ILE A 384 21.54 8.82 -1.35
N ARG A 385 20.82 8.42 -2.42
CA ARG A 385 21.01 8.94 -3.78
C ARG A 385 20.69 10.44 -3.88
N GLU A 386 19.67 10.92 -3.19
CA GLU A 386 19.37 12.35 -3.08
C GLU A 386 20.58 13.11 -2.53
N GLN A 387 21.14 12.67 -1.39
CA GLN A 387 22.24 13.37 -0.74
C GLN A 387 23.55 13.26 -1.54
N LEU A 388 23.82 12.13 -2.21
CA LEU A 388 24.94 11.97 -3.14
C LEU A 388 24.85 12.96 -4.31
N SER A 389 23.63 13.10 -4.89
CA SER A 389 23.39 14.10 -5.96
C SER A 389 23.73 15.51 -5.51
N VAL A 390 23.32 15.90 -4.29
CA VAL A 390 23.64 17.22 -3.71
C VAL A 390 25.14 17.39 -3.52
N SER A 391 25.83 16.39 -2.99
CA SER A 391 27.29 16.43 -2.79
C SER A 391 28.04 16.63 -4.12
N TYR A 392 27.69 15.85 -5.15
CA TYR A 392 28.31 15.96 -6.47
C TYR A 392 27.99 17.30 -7.16
N ALA A 393 26.75 17.81 -7.00
CA ALA A 393 26.40 19.14 -7.49
C ALA A 393 27.25 20.24 -6.85
N GLY A 394 27.45 20.15 -5.51
CA GLY A 394 28.30 21.09 -4.78
C GLY A 394 29.78 21.06 -5.21
N LEU A 395 30.26 19.93 -5.70
CA LEU A 395 31.62 19.78 -6.26
C LEU A 395 31.69 20.13 -7.75
N GLY A 396 30.59 20.51 -8.39
CA GLY A 396 30.54 20.83 -9.82
C GLY A 396 30.59 19.57 -10.74
N MET A 397 30.45 18.37 -10.19
CA MET A 397 30.49 17.09 -10.92
C MET A 397 29.12 16.74 -11.48
N LYS A 398 28.73 17.43 -12.56
CA LYS A 398 27.38 17.37 -13.11
C LYS A 398 26.90 15.95 -13.45
N TYR A 399 27.72 15.16 -14.16
CA TYR A 399 27.34 13.80 -14.58
C TYR A 399 27.07 12.88 -13.39
N ALA A 400 27.89 12.92 -12.36
CA ALA A 400 27.72 12.14 -11.15
C ALA A 400 26.48 12.59 -10.35
N SER A 401 26.22 13.90 -10.32
CA SER A 401 25.01 14.47 -9.71
C SER A 401 23.75 14.00 -10.46
N ASP A 402 23.73 14.12 -11.78
CA ASP A 402 22.62 13.73 -12.62
C ASP A 402 22.34 12.21 -12.53
N TYR A 403 23.41 11.38 -12.50
CA TYR A 403 23.31 9.93 -12.31
C TYR A 403 22.55 9.60 -11.00
N ASN A 404 22.99 10.14 -9.87
CA ASN A 404 22.37 9.89 -8.58
C ASN A 404 20.95 10.47 -8.49
N ARG A 405 20.73 11.65 -9.09
CA ARG A 405 19.39 12.29 -9.14
C ARG A 405 18.40 11.45 -9.95
N ASN A 406 18.82 10.89 -11.08
CA ASN A 406 17.94 10.10 -11.92
C ASN A 406 17.54 8.81 -11.20
N ILE A 407 18.47 8.12 -10.53
CA ILE A 407 18.17 6.95 -9.70
C ILE A 407 17.18 7.32 -8.58
N TYR A 408 17.42 8.43 -7.88
CA TYR A 408 16.51 8.95 -6.86
C TYR A 408 15.09 9.14 -7.40
N LEU A 409 14.96 9.82 -8.54
CA LEU A 409 13.66 10.09 -9.16
C LEU A 409 12.96 8.82 -9.63
N ASP A 410 13.70 7.86 -10.18
CA ASP A 410 13.15 6.58 -10.62
C ASP A 410 12.63 5.73 -9.45
N ILE A 411 13.37 5.70 -8.34
CA ILE A 411 12.92 5.03 -7.12
C ILE A 411 11.66 5.70 -6.57
N LEU A 412 11.61 7.04 -6.55
CA LEU A 412 10.42 7.77 -6.15
C LEU A 412 9.22 7.45 -7.05
N ASN A 413 9.43 7.39 -8.36
CA ASN A 413 8.38 7.04 -9.30
C ASN A 413 7.91 5.60 -9.10
N TYR A 414 8.83 4.66 -8.91
CA TYR A 414 8.52 3.26 -8.63
C TYR A 414 7.67 3.10 -7.35
N THR A 415 8.08 3.73 -6.26
CA THR A 415 7.37 3.65 -4.98
C THR A 415 6.05 4.43 -4.95
N ARG A 416 5.83 5.33 -5.93
CA ARG A 416 4.61 6.16 -6.05
C ARG A 416 3.57 5.60 -7.04
N GLN A 417 3.90 4.60 -7.83
CA GLN A 417 3.05 4.14 -8.95
C GLN A 417 1.62 3.79 -8.56
N ASP A 418 1.40 3.30 -7.34
CA ASP A 418 0.08 2.87 -6.88
C ASP A 418 -0.64 3.86 -5.95
N LYS A 419 0.01 4.99 -5.60
CA LYS A 419 -0.55 5.96 -4.63
C LYS A 419 -1.89 6.54 -5.07
N GLU A 420 -2.05 6.83 -6.34
CA GLU A 420 -3.27 7.45 -6.87
C GLU A 420 -4.44 6.46 -6.89
N LEU A 421 -4.18 5.20 -7.25
CA LEU A 421 -5.18 4.13 -7.20
C LEU A 421 -5.63 3.86 -5.77
N GLU A 422 -4.71 3.87 -4.84
CA GLU A 422 -4.99 3.57 -3.44
C GLU A 422 -5.66 4.74 -2.71
N SER A 423 -5.27 5.97 -3.04
CA SER A 423 -5.97 7.17 -2.59
C SER A 423 -7.44 7.17 -3.05
N ARG A 424 -7.70 6.79 -4.30
CA ARG A 424 -9.07 6.64 -4.82
C ARG A 424 -9.82 5.49 -4.15
N TYR A 425 -9.14 4.37 -3.88
CA TYR A 425 -9.76 3.25 -3.18
C TYR A 425 -10.18 3.64 -1.76
N LEU A 426 -9.33 4.37 -1.02
CA LEU A 426 -9.63 4.84 0.34
C LEU A 426 -10.78 5.86 0.35
N SER A 427 -10.87 6.72 -0.66
CA SER A 427 -12.03 7.62 -0.80
C SER A 427 -13.31 6.84 -1.05
N LEU A 428 -13.28 5.82 -1.93
CA LEU A 428 -14.44 4.94 -2.18
C LEU A 428 -14.82 4.11 -0.94
N GLU A 429 -13.85 3.71 -0.10
CA GLU A 429 -14.15 3.03 1.17
C GLU A 429 -14.83 3.99 2.17
N ALA A 430 -14.40 5.25 2.23
CA ALA A 430 -15.04 6.27 3.06
C ALA A 430 -16.50 6.54 2.61
N ASP A 431 -16.71 6.66 1.30
CA ASP A 431 -18.02 6.83 0.70
C ASP A 431 -18.91 5.61 0.94
N SER A 432 -18.38 4.40 0.83
CA SER A 432 -19.07 3.14 1.14
C SER A 432 -19.51 3.07 2.61
N ARG A 433 -18.68 3.55 3.55
CA ARG A 433 -19.06 3.63 4.98
C ARG A 433 -20.16 4.62 5.23
N GLN A 434 -20.16 5.76 4.56
CA GLN A 434 -21.26 6.74 4.65
C GLN A 434 -22.55 6.15 4.09
N MET A 435 -22.50 5.46 2.94
CA MET A 435 -23.66 4.76 2.37
C MET A 435 -24.20 3.67 3.31
N THR A 436 -23.33 2.92 3.98
CA THR A 436 -23.75 1.89 4.95
C THR A 436 -24.42 2.51 6.17
N LEU A 437 -23.97 3.68 6.63
CA LEU A 437 -24.60 4.45 7.70
C LEU A 437 -25.98 4.96 7.28
N VAL A 438 -26.13 5.52 6.09
CA VAL A 438 -27.43 5.97 5.55
C VAL A 438 -28.37 4.79 5.39
N LEU A 439 -27.90 3.66 4.86
CA LEU A 439 -28.70 2.45 4.71
C LEU A 439 -29.19 1.90 6.06
N SER A 440 -28.33 1.90 7.09
CA SER A 440 -28.71 1.47 8.44
C SER A 440 -29.73 2.41 9.08
N LEU A 441 -29.63 3.73 8.87
CA LEU A 441 -30.62 4.69 9.32
C LEU A 441 -31.99 4.49 8.62
N VAL A 442 -31.98 4.19 7.32
CA VAL A 442 -33.20 3.86 6.57
C VAL A 442 -33.85 2.57 7.10
N ILE A 443 -33.07 1.53 7.39
CA ILE A 443 -33.56 0.27 7.97
C ILE A 443 -34.15 0.52 9.36
N VAL A 444 -33.47 1.30 10.22
CA VAL A 444 -33.99 1.67 11.54
C VAL A 444 -35.30 2.46 11.42
N GLY A 445 -35.37 3.38 10.46
CA GLY A 445 -36.62 4.13 10.16
C GLY A 445 -37.78 3.20 9.74
N LEU A 446 -37.50 2.23 8.87
CA LEU A 446 -38.48 1.22 8.46
C LEU A 446 -38.95 0.35 9.63
N VAL A 447 -38.02 -0.08 10.49
CA VAL A 447 -38.37 -0.86 11.70
C VAL A 447 -39.22 -0.04 12.66
N LEU A 448 -38.92 1.24 12.87
CA LEU A 448 -39.75 2.15 13.67
C LEU A 448 -41.15 2.32 13.09
N VAL A 449 -41.29 2.45 11.77
CA VAL A 449 -42.60 2.52 11.09
C VAL A 449 -43.41 1.22 11.31
N VAL A 450 -42.76 0.06 11.24
CA VAL A 450 -43.41 -1.24 11.49
C VAL A 450 -43.82 -1.38 12.96
N ILE A 451 -43.00 -0.91 13.91
CA ILE A 451 -43.29 -0.92 15.36
C ILE A 451 -44.47 0.02 15.66
N LEU A 452 -44.47 1.23 15.11
CA LEU A 452 -45.58 2.18 15.23
C LEU A 452 -46.87 1.62 14.63
N TRP A 453 -46.79 1.01 13.44
CA TRP A 453 -47.90 0.33 12.80
C TRP A 453 -48.44 -0.81 13.69
N TRP A 454 -47.57 -1.65 14.26
CA TRP A 454 -47.94 -2.73 15.19
C TRP A 454 -48.58 -2.19 16.47
N PHE A 455 -48.06 -1.11 17.04
CA PHE A 455 -48.61 -0.47 18.24
C PHE A 455 -49.97 0.16 18.03
N PHE A 456 -50.19 0.84 16.86
CA PHE A 456 -51.47 1.39 16.46
C PHE A 456 -52.49 0.28 16.18
N ASN A 457 -52.07 -0.81 15.55
CA ASN A 457 -52.96 -1.93 15.23
C ASN A 457 -53.41 -2.67 16.49
N LYS A 458 -52.58 -2.79 17.52
CA LYS A 458 -52.91 -3.40 18.81
C LYS A 458 -53.94 -2.56 19.62
N ARG A 459 -53.89 -1.25 19.48
CA ARG A 459 -54.79 -0.31 20.18
C ARG A 459 -56.15 -0.16 19.50
N SER A 460 -56.22 -0.42 18.18
CA SER A 460 -57.42 -0.27 17.35
C SER A 460 -58.40 -1.42 17.40
N LYS A 461 -58.03 -2.59 17.95
CA LYS A 461 -58.88 -3.79 18.02
C LYS A 461 -60.09 -3.66 18.96
N ILE A 462 -60.30 -2.51 19.63
CA ILE A 462 -61.30 -2.34 20.67
C ILE A 462 -62.48 -1.42 20.24
N ARG A 463 -62.48 -0.81 19.04
CA ARG A 463 -63.60 0.03 18.59
C ARG A 463 -63.97 -0.12 17.10
N ASN A 464 -65.18 -0.63 16.88
CA ASN A 464 -66.03 -0.57 15.71
C ASN A 464 -65.54 -1.12 14.35
N GLN A 465 -66.24 -2.20 13.90
CA GLN A 465 -66.06 -2.86 12.58
C GLN A 465 -66.29 -1.93 11.38
N VAL A 466 -67.09 -0.85 11.49
CA VAL A 466 -67.40 0.11 10.41
C VAL A 466 -66.18 1.01 10.11
N ASP A 467 -65.37 1.36 11.13
CA ASP A 467 -64.19 2.17 10.94
C ASP A 467 -63.02 1.37 10.34
N VAL A 468 -62.99 0.04 10.56
CA VAL A 468 -61.94 -0.85 10.05
C VAL A 468 -61.98 -0.98 8.52
N GLU A 469 -63.14 -1.11 7.92
CA GLU A 469 -63.28 -1.15 6.44
C GLU A 469 -62.88 0.19 5.78
N ARG A 470 -63.23 1.30 6.42
CA ARG A 470 -62.87 2.63 5.92
C ARG A 470 -61.39 2.90 6.08
N LEU A 471 -60.79 2.47 7.20
CA LEU A 471 -59.34 2.53 7.44
C LEU A 471 -58.55 1.59 6.50
N GLN A 472 -59.08 0.39 6.19
CA GLN A 472 -58.44 -0.50 5.21
C GLN A 472 -58.42 0.13 3.81
N ARG A 473 -59.48 0.81 3.40
CA ARG A 473 -59.51 1.52 2.10
C ARG A 473 -58.54 2.69 2.08
N ILE A 474 -58.41 3.44 3.19
CA ILE A 474 -57.44 4.52 3.33
C ILE A 474 -56.00 3.96 3.28
N LEU A 475 -55.71 2.88 4.01
CA LEU A 475 -54.39 2.23 4.02
C LEU A 475 -54.04 1.62 2.65
N THR A 476 -55.02 1.08 1.94
CA THR A 476 -54.80 0.57 0.58
C THR A 476 -54.44 1.71 -0.37
N LEU A 477 -55.17 2.83 -0.28
CA LEU A 477 -54.88 4.02 -1.07
C LEU A 477 -53.50 4.60 -0.73
N CYS A 478 -53.13 4.73 0.55
CA CYS A 478 -51.84 5.20 0.98
C CYS A 478 -50.71 4.25 0.49
N ARG A 479 -50.95 2.93 0.55
CA ARG A 479 -50.01 1.95 0.00
C ARG A 479 -49.84 2.10 -1.51
N ASP A 480 -50.96 2.26 -2.23
CA ASP A 480 -50.96 2.41 -3.69
C ASP A 480 -50.29 3.73 -4.11
N ILE A 481 -50.40 4.79 -3.29
CA ILE A 481 -49.65 6.04 -3.45
C ILE A 481 -48.15 5.85 -3.22
N THR A 482 -47.77 5.08 -2.21
CA THR A 482 -46.34 4.96 -1.79
C THR A 482 -45.57 3.81 -2.46
N SER A 483 -46.27 2.81 -3.04
CA SER A 483 -45.63 1.61 -3.62
C SER A 483 -45.51 1.62 -5.15
N SER A 484 -46.17 2.54 -5.85
CA SER A 484 -46.08 2.64 -7.31
C SER A 484 -45.12 3.74 -7.73
N ILE A 485 -43.96 3.35 -8.16
CA ILE A 485 -43.01 4.21 -8.88
C ILE A 485 -42.81 3.61 -10.27
N PRO A 486 -43.21 4.24 -11.36
CA PRO A 486 -43.90 5.56 -11.47
C PRO A 486 -45.32 5.56 -10.91
N MET A 487 -45.79 6.73 -10.50
CA MET A 487 -47.09 6.93 -9.86
C MET A 487 -48.24 6.50 -10.78
N ASN A 488 -48.98 5.48 -10.35
CA ASN A 488 -50.13 5.00 -11.15
C ASN A 488 -51.37 5.87 -10.89
N VAL A 489 -51.47 7.02 -11.58
CA VAL A 489 -52.54 8.01 -11.45
C VAL A 489 -53.93 7.39 -11.58
N PRO A 490 -54.24 6.49 -12.56
CA PRO A 490 -55.51 5.82 -12.66
C PRO A 490 -55.88 4.99 -11.43
N LEU A 491 -54.92 4.27 -10.85
CA LEU A 491 -55.11 3.42 -9.67
C LEU A 491 -55.40 4.28 -8.42
N ILE A 492 -54.66 5.37 -8.25
CA ILE A 492 -54.85 6.31 -7.14
C ILE A 492 -56.21 7.01 -7.26
N GLN A 493 -56.60 7.45 -8.46
CA GLN A 493 -57.93 8.04 -8.71
C GLN A 493 -59.03 7.03 -8.40
N GLN A 494 -58.88 5.77 -8.76
CA GLN A 494 -59.85 4.72 -8.41
C GLN A 494 -59.96 4.53 -6.89
N GLY A 495 -58.87 4.59 -6.15
CA GLY A 495 -58.88 4.55 -4.68
C GLY A 495 -59.56 5.77 -4.06
N ILE A 496 -59.35 6.95 -4.60
CA ILE A 496 -60.02 8.20 -4.21
C ILE A 496 -61.52 8.08 -4.47
N ASP A 497 -61.91 7.58 -5.62
CA ASP A 497 -63.32 7.37 -5.98
C ASP A 497 -64.04 6.35 -5.08
N GLN A 498 -63.31 5.33 -4.59
CA GLN A 498 -63.85 4.36 -3.63
C GLN A 498 -64.06 4.94 -2.22
N LEU A 499 -63.21 5.91 -1.81
CA LEU A 499 -63.27 6.55 -0.49
C LEU A 499 -64.27 7.68 -0.42
N PHE A 500 -64.35 8.51 -1.43
CA PHE A 500 -65.13 9.74 -1.44
C PHE A 500 -66.39 9.64 -2.33
N GLY A 501 -66.54 8.63 -3.18
CA GLY A 501 -67.58 8.47 -4.20
C GLY A 501 -67.10 8.99 -5.57
N LYS A 502 -67.49 8.26 -6.62
CA LYS A 502 -67.06 8.49 -7.99
C LYS A 502 -67.36 9.91 -8.46
N GLY A 503 -66.38 10.63 -8.95
CA GLY A 503 -66.49 11.97 -9.50
C GLY A 503 -66.59 13.10 -8.47
N ARG A 504 -66.29 12.88 -7.18
CA ARG A 504 -66.36 13.93 -6.14
C ARG A 504 -65.02 14.66 -5.94
N LEU A 505 -63.91 13.98 -6.18
CA LEU A 505 -62.58 14.52 -6.11
C LEU A 505 -61.74 14.03 -7.32
N GLN A 506 -61.00 14.92 -7.91
CA GLN A 506 -60.11 14.62 -9.03
C GLN A 506 -58.65 14.89 -8.64
N LEU A 507 -57.77 13.96 -8.96
CA LEU A 507 -56.34 14.14 -8.81
C LEU A 507 -55.80 14.88 -10.04
N GLU A 508 -55.23 16.06 -9.84
CA GLU A 508 -54.56 16.84 -10.87
C GLU A 508 -53.07 16.89 -10.58
N ILE A 509 -52.27 16.50 -11.59
CA ILE A 509 -50.82 16.60 -11.56
C ILE A 509 -50.41 17.51 -12.71
N PRO A 510 -50.21 18.81 -12.47
CA PRO A 510 -49.79 19.75 -13.51
C PRO A 510 -48.30 19.52 -13.89
N GLU A 511 -47.95 19.81 -15.13
CA GLU A 511 -46.55 19.74 -15.62
C GLU A 511 -45.61 20.71 -14.88
N GLU A 512 -46.15 21.87 -14.42
CA GLU A 512 -45.48 22.81 -13.53
C GLU A 512 -46.39 23.09 -12.33
N GLY A 513 -46.00 22.65 -11.12
CA GLY A 513 -46.76 22.89 -9.89
C GLY A 513 -46.85 21.66 -8.99
N LYS A 514 -47.55 21.80 -7.86
CA LYS A 514 -47.74 20.68 -6.92
C LYS A 514 -49.01 19.89 -7.27
N ALA A 515 -48.92 18.57 -7.16
CA ALA A 515 -50.08 17.70 -7.27
C ALA A 515 -51.14 18.10 -6.24
N ALA A 516 -52.40 18.11 -6.62
CA ALA A 516 -53.50 18.53 -5.75
C ALA A 516 -54.77 17.69 -5.96
N LEU A 517 -55.55 17.56 -4.90
CA LEU A 517 -56.88 16.98 -4.96
C LEU A 517 -57.92 18.09 -5.15
N VAL A 518 -58.51 18.16 -6.34
CA VAL A 518 -59.49 19.19 -6.69
C VAL A 518 -60.88 18.68 -6.41
N PRO A 519 -61.64 19.33 -5.49
CA PRO A 519 -63.05 18.94 -5.22
C PRO A 519 -63.96 19.39 -6.34
N LEU A 520 -64.63 18.45 -7.00
CA LEU A 520 -65.60 18.70 -8.02
C LEU A 520 -67.04 18.98 -7.42
N HIS A 521 -67.24 18.56 -6.13
CA HIS A 521 -68.45 18.76 -5.39
C HIS A 521 -68.24 19.20 -3.95
N ARG A 522 -69.25 19.76 -3.27
CA ARG A 522 -69.15 20.24 -1.87
C ARG A 522 -68.87 19.08 -0.92
N LEU A 523 -67.68 19.11 -0.23
CA LEU A 523 -67.23 18.13 0.74
C LEU A 523 -67.75 18.48 2.16
N ASN A 524 -68.12 17.48 2.95
CA ASN A 524 -68.46 17.65 4.36
C ASN A 524 -67.19 17.88 5.23
N ARG A 525 -67.38 18.14 6.53
CA ARG A 525 -66.27 18.51 7.43
C ARG A 525 -65.23 17.38 7.58
N ASP A 526 -65.69 16.12 7.65
CA ASP A 526 -64.84 14.96 7.81
C ASP A 526 -64.10 14.59 6.51
N GLU A 527 -64.74 14.76 5.38
CA GLU A 527 -64.21 14.60 4.05
C GLU A 527 -63.07 15.63 3.78
N LYS A 528 -63.32 16.91 4.19
CA LYS A 528 -62.26 17.95 4.09
C LYS A 528 -61.05 17.66 4.95
N ALA A 529 -61.26 17.15 6.17
CA ALA A 529 -60.15 16.73 7.06
C ALA A 529 -59.36 15.57 6.43
N LEU A 530 -60.04 14.63 5.78
CA LEU A 530 -59.41 13.48 5.12
C LEU A 530 -58.61 13.91 3.88
N VAL A 531 -59.11 14.84 3.08
CA VAL A 531 -58.42 15.44 1.95
C VAL A 531 -57.12 16.11 2.42
N HIS A 532 -57.22 16.90 3.51
CA HIS A 532 -56.06 17.60 4.07
C HIS A 532 -54.97 16.64 4.60
N VAL A 533 -55.37 15.44 5.02
CA VAL A 533 -54.41 14.39 5.44
C VAL A 533 -53.78 13.66 4.24
N LEU A 534 -54.55 13.43 3.15
CA LEU A 534 -54.08 12.69 1.97
C LEU A 534 -53.23 13.55 1.00
N GLU A 535 -53.57 14.83 0.89
CA GLU A 535 -52.91 15.77 -0.02
C GLU A 535 -51.38 15.84 0.16
N PRO A 536 -50.79 15.91 1.40
CA PRO A 536 -49.37 15.90 1.59
C PRO A 536 -48.66 14.62 1.10
N TYR A 537 -49.36 13.46 1.19
CA TYR A 537 -48.81 12.18 0.72
C TYR A 537 -48.77 12.09 -0.80
N ILE A 538 -49.83 12.66 -1.46
CA ILE A 538 -49.90 12.71 -2.92
C ILE A 538 -48.83 13.68 -3.46
N VAL A 539 -48.69 14.85 -2.83
CA VAL A 539 -47.64 15.82 -3.18
C VAL A 539 -46.25 15.17 -2.99
N TRP A 540 -46.06 14.49 -1.87
CA TRP A 540 -44.79 13.79 -1.61
C TRP A 540 -44.52 12.66 -2.63
N ALA A 541 -45.52 11.91 -3.04
CA ALA A 541 -45.37 10.85 -4.05
C ALA A 541 -45.06 11.42 -5.44
N ALA A 542 -45.65 12.53 -5.81
CA ALA A 542 -45.37 13.23 -7.06
C ALA A 542 -43.99 13.88 -7.07
N ASP A 543 -43.60 14.52 -5.95
CA ASP A 543 -42.26 15.09 -5.78
C ASP A 543 -41.19 13.98 -5.80
N ASN A 544 -41.47 12.80 -5.22
CA ASN A 544 -40.56 11.64 -5.29
C ASN A 544 -40.46 11.05 -6.71
N GLU A 545 -41.54 11.07 -7.50
CA GLU A 545 -41.47 10.62 -8.89
C GLU A 545 -40.54 11.50 -9.71
N GLN A 546 -40.65 12.83 -9.57
CA GLN A 546 -39.76 13.79 -10.21
C GLN A 546 -38.29 13.60 -9.70
N MET A 547 -38.13 13.33 -8.41
CA MET A 547 -36.78 13.09 -7.81
C MET A 547 -36.18 11.76 -8.27
N VAL A 548 -36.99 10.70 -8.41
CA VAL A 548 -36.53 9.39 -8.94
C VAL A 548 -36.22 9.50 -10.43
N GLU A 549 -36.98 10.28 -11.19
CA GLU A 549 -36.70 10.53 -12.60
C GLU A 549 -35.43 11.34 -12.76
N ALA A 550 -35.23 12.41 -11.96
CA ALA A 550 -34.00 13.17 -11.90
C ALA A 550 -32.77 12.32 -11.46
N LEU A 551 -32.96 11.49 -10.44
CA LEU A 551 -31.91 10.56 -9.97
C LEU A 551 -31.61 9.44 -10.99
N SER A 552 -32.62 9.01 -11.76
CA SER A 552 -32.44 8.05 -12.85
C SER A 552 -31.65 8.67 -13.99
N ASP A 553 -31.92 9.93 -14.32
CA ASP A 553 -31.19 10.68 -15.33
C ASP A 553 -29.77 11.00 -14.87
N GLU A 554 -29.62 11.36 -13.61
CA GLU A 554 -28.31 11.58 -13.00
C GLU A 554 -27.49 10.28 -12.93
N ARG A 555 -28.13 9.16 -12.56
CA ARG A 555 -27.51 7.83 -12.62
C ARG A 555 -27.09 7.47 -14.05
N MET A 556 -27.95 7.72 -15.04
CA MET A 556 -27.61 7.46 -16.45
C MET A 556 -26.47 8.35 -16.94
N GLN A 557 -26.41 9.61 -16.48
CA GLN A 557 -25.27 10.51 -16.74
C GLN A 557 -24.00 10.03 -16.05
N LEU A 558 -24.10 9.60 -14.79
CA LEU A 558 -22.97 9.03 -14.03
C LEU A 558 -22.48 7.71 -14.63
N GLU A 559 -23.37 6.84 -15.11
CA GLU A 559 -22.99 5.62 -15.82
C GLU A 559 -22.32 5.92 -17.17
N LYS A 560 -22.79 6.95 -17.89
CA LYS A 560 -22.10 7.45 -19.10
C LYS A 560 -20.74 8.04 -18.76
N GLN A 561 -20.64 8.84 -17.71
CA GLN A 561 -19.36 9.39 -17.26
C GLN A 561 -18.39 8.29 -16.81
N ARG A 562 -18.89 7.31 -16.04
CA ARG A 562 -18.12 6.14 -15.62
C ARG A 562 -17.60 5.35 -16.83
N TYR A 563 -18.45 5.11 -17.83
CA TYR A 563 -18.04 4.42 -19.06
C TYR A 563 -16.96 5.21 -19.82
N VAL A 564 -17.11 6.53 -19.91
CA VAL A 564 -16.09 7.43 -20.50
C VAL A 564 -14.80 7.43 -19.68
N TYR A 565 -14.90 7.44 -18.34
CA TYR A 565 -13.74 7.35 -17.45
C TYR A 565 -13.03 6.01 -17.55
N GLU A 566 -13.78 4.90 -17.60
CA GLU A 566 -13.19 3.56 -17.81
C GLU A 566 -12.49 3.46 -19.17
N GLN A 567 -13.04 4.06 -20.21
CA GLN A 567 -12.38 4.20 -21.53
C GLN A 567 -11.14 5.09 -21.46
N HIS A 568 -11.20 6.22 -20.73
CA HIS A 568 -10.04 7.09 -20.53
C HIS A 568 -8.92 6.42 -19.71
N ILE A 569 -9.28 5.65 -18.69
CA ILE A 569 -8.31 4.88 -17.88
C ILE A 569 -7.67 3.77 -18.74
N ALA A 570 -8.48 3.07 -19.54
CA ALA A 570 -7.96 2.08 -20.48
C ALA A 570 -7.06 2.73 -21.54
N GLY A 571 -7.45 3.91 -22.05
CA GLY A 571 -6.69 4.72 -22.98
C GLY A 571 -5.37 5.22 -22.36
N ASN A 572 -5.40 5.72 -21.13
CA ASN A 572 -4.22 6.20 -20.43
C ASN A 572 -3.27 5.06 -20.02
N LYS A 573 -3.78 3.91 -19.58
CA LYS A 573 -2.96 2.70 -19.38
C LYS A 573 -2.28 2.28 -20.68
N ARG A 574 -3.01 2.31 -21.79
CA ARG A 574 -2.49 1.97 -23.12
C ARG A 574 -1.44 2.97 -23.59
N GLN A 575 -1.67 4.28 -23.39
CA GLN A 575 -0.69 5.33 -23.71
C GLN A 575 0.55 5.28 -22.81
N ASN A 576 0.40 5.02 -21.52
CA ASN A 576 1.53 4.89 -20.61
C ASN A 576 2.38 3.66 -20.88
N LEU A 577 1.76 2.54 -21.28
CA LEU A 577 2.48 1.35 -21.74
C LEU A 577 3.27 1.63 -23.02
N ILE A 578 2.67 2.36 -23.96
CA ILE A 578 3.32 2.78 -25.20
C ILE A 578 4.49 3.74 -24.90
N LYS A 579 4.28 4.74 -24.04
CA LYS A 579 5.34 5.68 -23.60
C LYS A 579 6.51 4.95 -22.92
N LYS A 580 6.24 3.99 -22.02
CA LYS A 580 7.28 3.19 -21.38
C LYS A 580 8.07 2.33 -22.35
N ALA A 581 7.39 1.71 -23.30
CA ALA A 581 8.06 0.90 -24.31
C ALA A 581 8.86 1.77 -25.29
N CYS A 582 8.34 2.91 -25.71
CA CYS A 582 9.09 3.87 -26.54
C CYS A 582 10.34 4.35 -25.80
N LEU A 583 10.23 4.70 -24.50
CA LEU A 583 11.38 5.08 -23.67
C LEU A 583 12.41 3.95 -23.52
N ALA A 584 11.96 2.71 -23.29
CA ALA A 584 12.87 1.58 -23.17
C ALA A 584 13.64 1.31 -24.48
N ILE A 585 12.98 1.47 -25.62
CA ILE A 585 13.63 1.28 -26.92
C ILE A 585 14.54 2.45 -27.28
N VAL A 586 14.13 3.69 -27.00
CA VAL A 586 15.00 4.86 -27.16
C VAL A 586 16.26 4.71 -26.32
N ASN A 587 16.12 4.27 -25.07
CA ASN A 587 17.26 3.98 -24.22
C ASN A 587 18.12 2.80 -24.72
N GLY A 588 17.50 1.82 -25.40
CA GLY A 588 18.18 0.71 -26.04
C GLY A 588 18.96 1.14 -27.30
N ILE A 589 18.50 2.15 -28.01
CA ILE A 589 19.13 2.68 -29.24
C ILE A 589 20.30 3.64 -28.90
N ASN A 590 20.19 4.43 -27.85
CA ASN A 590 21.19 5.43 -27.47
C ASN A 590 22.63 4.88 -27.43
N PRO A 591 22.93 3.69 -26.86
CA PRO A 591 24.28 3.14 -26.88
C PRO A 591 24.84 2.90 -28.28
N TYR A 592 23.99 2.57 -29.23
CA TYR A 592 24.42 2.40 -30.63
C TYR A 592 24.70 3.74 -31.31
N ILE A 593 23.88 4.75 -31.04
CA ILE A 593 24.11 6.11 -31.51
C ILE A 593 25.43 6.65 -30.94
N ASP A 594 25.70 6.48 -29.65
CA ASP A 594 26.93 6.92 -29.01
C ASP A 594 28.16 6.20 -29.61
N ARG A 595 28.03 4.90 -29.92
CA ARG A 595 29.11 4.16 -30.61
C ARG A 595 29.32 4.67 -32.04
N ILE A 596 28.26 4.95 -32.78
CA ILE A 596 28.37 5.56 -34.12
C ILE A 596 29.09 6.89 -34.02
N LEU A 597 28.67 7.78 -33.11
CA LEU A 597 29.29 9.08 -32.89
C LEU A 597 30.77 8.94 -32.53
N ASN A 598 31.13 8.00 -31.65
CA ASN A 598 32.52 7.74 -31.29
C ASN A 598 33.35 7.22 -32.48
N GLU A 599 32.81 6.29 -33.28
CA GLU A 599 33.51 5.77 -34.46
C GLU A 599 33.64 6.85 -35.58
N VAL A 600 32.61 7.70 -35.74
CA VAL A 600 32.67 8.86 -36.63
C VAL A 600 33.73 9.85 -36.16
N HIS A 601 33.80 10.11 -34.84
CA HIS A 601 34.80 11.01 -34.25
C HIS A 601 36.23 10.46 -34.47
N LYS A 602 36.44 9.15 -34.27
CA LYS A 602 37.72 8.49 -34.58
C LYS A 602 38.09 8.61 -36.07
N LEU A 603 37.11 8.54 -36.97
CA LEU A 603 37.35 8.72 -38.41
C LEU A 603 37.80 10.14 -38.79
N THR A 604 37.56 11.15 -37.92
CA THR A 604 38.02 12.53 -38.13
C THR A 604 39.43 12.78 -37.58
N GLU A 605 39.99 11.87 -36.77
CA GLU A 605 41.36 11.96 -36.23
C GLU A 605 42.42 11.68 -37.34
N ARG A 606 43.45 12.49 -37.36
CA ARG A 606 44.53 12.43 -38.44
C ARG A 606 45.15 11.06 -38.64
N GLY A 607 45.25 10.21 -37.60
CA GLY A 607 45.84 8.86 -37.73
C GLY A 607 44.95 7.82 -38.43
N TYR A 608 43.65 8.08 -38.61
CA TYR A 608 42.72 7.15 -39.26
C TYR A 608 42.35 7.58 -40.69
N ILE A 609 42.62 8.83 -41.06
CA ILE A 609 42.24 9.39 -42.37
C ILE A 609 43.08 8.77 -43.49
N ASP A 610 44.31 8.37 -43.25
CA ASP A 610 45.25 7.93 -44.25
C ASP A 610 45.24 6.39 -44.52
N ASN A 611 44.53 5.61 -43.73
CA ASN A 611 44.49 4.16 -43.90
C ASN A 611 43.12 3.68 -44.48
N ALA A 612 43.13 3.43 -45.79
CA ALA A 612 41.92 3.02 -46.51
C ALA A 612 41.27 1.72 -46.02
N LYS A 613 42.10 0.79 -45.46
CA LYS A 613 41.58 -0.48 -44.90
C LYS A 613 40.83 -0.28 -43.58
N ILE A 614 41.43 0.48 -42.67
CA ILE A 614 40.81 0.81 -41.39
C ILE A 614 39.52 1.64 -41.59
N LYS A 615 39.57 2.58 -42.52
CA LYS A 615 38.41 3.40 -42.88
C LYS A 615 37.26 2.55 -43.41
N LYS A 616 37.54 1.57 -44.24
CA LYS A 616 36.52 0.62 -44.77
C LYS A 616 35.93 -0.24 -43.64
N GLU A 617 36.76 -0.76 -42.75
CA GLU A 617 36.28 -1.55 -41.61
C GLU A 617 35.40 -0.71 -40.64
N LYS A 618 35.76 0.54 -40.43
CA LYS A 618 34.98 1.47 -39.59
C LYS A 618 33.62 1.82 -40.22
N TYR A 619 33.59 2.08 -41.54
CA TYR A 619 32.33 2.29 -42.25
C TYR A 619 31.44 1.03 -42.25
N GLN A 620 32.01 -0.15 -42.38
CA GLN A 620 31.25 -1.40 -42.24
C GLN A 620 30.65 -1.56 -40.83
N TYR A 621 31.44 -1.23 -39.82
CA TYR A 621 30.95 -1.30 -38.44
C TYR A 621 29.85 -0.29 -38.18
N ILE A 622 29.95 0.94 -38.68
CA ILE A 622 28.91 1.96 -38.61
C ILE A 622 27.64 1.49 -39.32
N ASP A 623 27.78 0.88 -40.51
CA ASP A 623 26.64 0.34 -41.25
C ASP A 623 25.93 -0.81 -40.51
N GLU A 624 26.69 -1.69 -39.84
CA GLU A 624 26.14 -2.73 -38.96
C GLU A 624 25.35 -2.12 -37.80
N LEU A 625 25.88 -1.05 -37.15
CA LEU A 625 25.19 -0.36 -36.07
C LEU A 625 23.91 0.34 -36.54
N VAL A 626 23.93 0.98 -37.70
CA VAL A 626 22.75 1.62 -38.34
C VAL A 626 21.70 0.56 -38.67
N THR A 627 22.13 -0.58 -39.22
CA THR A 627 21.23 -1.71 -39.51
C THR A 627 20.55 -2.19 -38.22
N THR A 628 21.29 -2.33 -37.13
CA THR A 628 20.75 -2.72 -35.83
C THR A 628 19.73 -1.71 -35.29
N ILE A 629 19.99 -0.41 -35.45
CA ILE A 629 19.04 0.66 -35.05
C ILE A 629 17.75 0.55 -35.87
N ASN A 630 17.85 0.30 -37.20
CA ASN A 630 16.69 0.12 -38.05
C ASN A 630 15.85 -1.10 -37.63
N GLU A 631 16.49 -2.22 -37.28
CA GLU A 631 15.81 -3.38 -36.74
C GLU A 631 15.04 -3.08 -35.45
N TYR A 632 15.63 -2.30 -34.53
CA TYR A 632 14.93 -1.84 -33.31
C TYR A 632 13.74 -0.95 -33.65
N ASN A 633 13.84 -0.09 -34.66
CA ASN A 633 12.73 0.75 -35.12
C ASN A 633 11.59 -0.08 -35.72
N ASP A 634 11.90 -1.10 -36.48
CA ASP A 634 10.90 -2.01 -37.07
C ASP A 634 10.17 -2.82 -35.97
N ILE A 635 10.90 -3.28 -34.97
CA ILE A 635 10.36 -3.94 -33.77
C ILE A 635 9.40 -3.01 -33.04
N LEU A 636 9.78 -1.74 -32.84
CA LEU A 636 8.95 -0.74 -32.21
C LEU A 636 7.65 -0.51 -32.99
N ALA A 637 7.77 -0.34 -34.33
CA ALA A 637 6.62 -0.11 -35.18
C ALA A 637 5.64 -1.30 -35.14
N LEU A 638 6.15 -2.52 -35.13
CA LEU A 638 5.35 -3.74 -35.01
C LEU A 638 4.68 -3.84 -33.66
N TRP A 639 5.42 -3.56 -32.59
CA TRP A 639 4.90 -3.59 -31.22
C TRP A 639 3.81 -2.53 -30.99
N ILE A 640 4.01 -1.30 -31.51
CA ILE A 640 3.01 -0.23 -31.45
C ILE A 640 1.73 -0.64 -32.19
N LYS A 641 1.84 -1.17 -33.42
CA LYS A 641 0.70 -1.68 -34.20
C LYS A 641 -0.06 -2.78 -33.45
N MET A 642 0.66 -3.71 -32.84
CA MET A 642 0.07 -4.77 -32.02
C MET A 642 -0.70 -4.21 -30.82
N LYS A 643 -0.12 -3.24 -30.12
CA LYS A 643 -0.76 -2.63 -28.94
C LYS A 643 -1.91 -1.71 -29.29
N GLN A 644 -1.90 -1.09 -30.46
CA GLN A 644 -3.01 -0.29 -30.98
C GLN A 644 -4.15 -1.16 -31.51
N GLY A 645 -3.95 -2.46 -31.69
CA GLY A 645 -4.92 -3.35 -32.30
C GLY A 645 -5.09 -3.11 -33.81
N THR A 646 -4.11 -2.44 -34.43
CA THR A 646 -4.08 -2.13 -35.89
C THR A 646 -3.20 -3.09 -36.65
N LEU A 647 -2.68 -4.13 -35.98
CA LEU A 647 -1.88 -5.16 -36.64
C LEU A 647 -2.78 -6.05 -37.52
N SER A 648 -2.64 -5.93 -38.82
CA SER A 648 -3.21 -6.89 -39.75
C SER A 648 -2.17 -8.00 -40.01
N LEU A 649 -2.55 -9.24 -39.71
CA LEU A 649 -1.69 -10.39 -39.95
C LEU A 649 -1.71 -10.69 -41.47
N ASN A 650 -0.54 -10.74 -42.08
CA ASN A 650 -0.36 -11.19 -43.44
C ASN A 650 0.05 -12.67 -43.44
N ILE A 651 -0.94 -13.55 -43.41
CA ILE A 651 -0.69 -15.00 -43.37
C ILE A 651 -0.31 -15.51 -44.76
N GLU A 652 0.94 -15.90 -44.90
CA GLU A 652 1.47 -16.52 -46.12
C GLU A 652 2.15 -17.87 -45.83
N THR A 653 2.36 -18.68 -46.88
CA THR A 653 3.08 -19.95 -46.72
C THR A 653 4.51 -19.74 -47.22
N PHE A 654 5.48 -19.96 -46.37
CA PHE A 654 6.90 -19.77 -46.67
C PHE A 654 7.76 -20.88 -46.08
N SER A 655 8.96 -21.02 -46.60
CA SER A 655 9.95 -21.97 -46.08
C SER A 655 10.59 -21.44 -44.82
N LEU A 656 10.54 -22.23 -43.74
CA LEU A 656 11.21 -21.88 -42.49
C LEU A 656 12.73 -21.74 -42.63
N ASN A 657 13.31 -22.48 -43.61
CA ASN A 657 14.73 -22.39 -43.92
C ASN A 657 15.16 -21.00 -44.39
N GLU A 658 14.30 -20.26 -45.10
CA GLU A 658 14.61 -18.89 -45.54
C GLU A 658 14.79 -17.95 -44.32
N LEU A 659 14.01 -18.14 -43.25
CA LEU A 659 14.14 -17.37 -42.04
C LEU A 659 15.39 -17.77 -41.24
N PHE A 660 15.74 -19.05 -41.25
CA PHE A 660 16.96 -19.55 -40.66
C PHE A 660 18.22 -19.04 -41.35
N GLU A 661 18.19 -18.88 -42.68
CA GLU A 661 19.27 -18.25 -43.44
C GLU A 661 19.44 -16.77 -43.07
N LEU A 662 18.33 -16.04 -42.88
CA LEU A 662 18.35 -14.65 -42.39
C LEU A 662 18.94 -14.55 -40.98
N LEU A 663 18.55 -15.46 -40.10
CA LEU A 663 19.10 -15.55 -38.71
C LEU A 663 20.61 -15.85 -38.77
N GLY A 664 21.05 -16.68 -39.73
CA GLY A 664 22.47 -17.04 -39.91
C GLY A 664 23.38 -15.87 -40.24
N LYS A 665 22.84 -14.76 -40.77
CA LYS A 665 23.62 -13.51 -40.97
C LYS A 665 24.06 -12.89 -39.66
N GLY A 666 23.37 -13.17 -38.54
CA GLY A 666 23.72 -12.74 -37.18
C GLY A 666 24.80 -13.55 -36.46
N ARG A 667 25.40 -14.58 -37.10
CA ARG A 667 26.41 -15.47 -36.50
C ARG A 667 27.57 -14.74 -35.80
N ARG A 668 28.04 -13.67 -36.40
CA ARG A 668 29.13 -12.85 -35.85
C ARG A 668 28.83 -12.30 -34.42
N ALA A 669 27.58 -11.97 -34.14
CA ALA A 669 27.19 -11.47 -32.84
C ALA A 669 27.33 -12.54 -31.73
N PHE A 670 27.16 -13.82 -32.06
CA PHE A 670 27.40 -14.95 -31.19
C PHE A 670 28.90 -15.24 -31.02
N GLU A 671 29.66 -15.22 -32.14
CA GLU A 671 31.11 -15.43 -32.13
C GLU A 671 31.84 -14.40 -31.26
N MET A 672 31.36 -13.15 -31.21
CA MET A 672 31.90 -12.09 -30.32
C MET A 672 31.72 -12.37 -28.84
N LYS A 673 30.85 -13.31 -28.48
CA LYS A 673 30.63 -13.80 -27.11
C LYS A 673 31.16 -15.22 -26.88
N ASN A 674 32.05 -15.71 -27.76
CA ASN A 674 32.55 -17.10 -27.77
C ASN A 674 31.45 -18.16 -27.85
N GLN A 675 30.28 -17.80 -28.37
CA GLN A 675 29.13 -18.68 -28.56
C GLN A 675 29.03 -19.10 -30.01
N LYS A 676 28.58 -20.34 -30.27
CA LYS A 676 28.41 -20.86 -31.64
C LYS A 676 26.94 -20.99 -31.98
N LEU A 677 26.49 -20.27 -33.00
CA LEU A 677 25.13 -20.44 -33.55
C LEU A 677 25.16 -21.54 -34.63
N GLU A 678 24.59 -22.70 -34.31
CA GLU A 678 24.40 -23.79 -35.28
C GLU A 678 22.96 -23.76 -35.80
N ILE A 679 22.79 -23.82 -37.10
CA ILE A 679 21.48 -23.80 -37.76
C ILE A 679 21.42 -25.04 -38.64
N GLU A 680 20.46 -25.93 -38.36
CA GLU A 680 20.19 -27.11 -39.18
C GLU A 680 19.18 -26.74 -40.28
N PRO A 681 19.47 -27.07 -41.56
CA PRO A 681 18.54 -26.83 -42.62
C PRO A 681 17.24 -27.61 -42.44
N THR A 682 16.11 -26.98 -42.77
CA THR A 682 14.80 -27.63 -42.65
C THR A 682 13.99 -27.48 -43.93
N THR A 683 13.18 -28.48 -44.25
CA THR A 683 12.24 -28.46 -45.38
C THR A 683 10.82 -28.06 -44.96
N VAL A 684 10.63 -27.65 -43.72
CA VAL A 684 9.31 -27.31 -43.17
C VAL A 684 8.75 -26.05 -43.82
N MET A 685 7.54 -26.13 -44.34
CA MET A 685 6.74 -25.00 -44.80
C MET A 685 5.81 -24.55 -43.67
N VAL A 686 5.79 -23.27 -43.38
CA VAL A 686 4.98 -22.69 -42.31
C VAL A 686 3.96 -21.72 -42.91
N LYS A 687 2.70 -21.80 -42.43
CA LYS A 687 1.63 -20.87 -42.78
C LYS A 687 1.42 -19.90 -41.64
N ALA A 688 2.05 -18.74 -41.70
CA ALA A 688 2.05 -17.73 -40.66
C ALA A 688 2.36 -16.34 -41.27
N ASP A 689 2.39 -15.32 -40.42
CA ASP A 689 2.94 -14.02 -40.79
C ASP A 689 4.47 -14.11 -40.74
N ARG A 690 5.09 -13.92 -41.92
CA ARG A 690 6.54 -14.10 -42.08
C ARG A 690 7.35 -13.13 -41.22
N ALA A 691 6.91 -11.86 -41.17
CA ALA A 691 7.61 -10.83 -40.40
C ALA A 691 7.54 -11.11 -38.89
N LEU A 692 6.37 -11.49 -38.38
CA LEU A 692 6.19 -11.87 -36.98
C LEU A 692 6.96 -13.13 -36.62
N THR A 693 6.97 -14.12 -37.51
CA THR A 693 7.72 -15.36 -37.28
C THR A 693 9.22 -15.10 -37.23
N LEU A 694 9.75 -14.28 -38.12
CA LEU A 694 11.15 -13.85 -38.10
C LEU A 694 11.47 -13.09 -36.80
N PHE A 695 10.59 -12.18 -36.38
CA PHE A 695 10.73 -11.46 -35.12
C PHE A 695 10.80 -12.40 -33.92
N MET A 696 9.92 -13.39 -33.83
CA MET A 696 9.93 -14.39 -32.76
C MET A 696 11.24 -15.18 -32.72
N ILE A 697 11.71 -15.65 -33.88
CA ILE A 697 12.94 -16.42 -33.99
C ILE A 697 14.16 -15.56 -33.62
N ASN A 698 14.24 -14.31 -34.07
CA ASN A 698 15.30 -13.38 -33.68
C ASN A 698 15.27 -13.10 -32.19
N THR A 699 14.10 -12.90 -31.59
CA THR A 699 13.97 -12.66 -30.13
C THR A 699 14.46 -13.87 -29.32
N LEU A 700 14.13 -15.07 -29.74
CA LEU A 700 14.61 -16.31 -29.11
C LEU A 700 16.13 -16.46 -29.21
N ALA A 701 16.69 -16.18 -30.40
CA ALA A 701 18.13 -16.22 -30.63
C ALA A 701 18.89 -15.17 -29.80
N GLU A 702 18.38 -13.95 -29.74
CA GLU A 702 18.96 -12.89 -28.90
C GLU A 702 18.89 -13.22 -27.41
N ASN A 703 17.76 -13.79 -26.95
CA ASN A 703 17.65 -14.26 -25.58
C ASN A 703 18.65 -15.41 -25.29
N ALA A 704 18.76 -16.37 -26.21
CA ALA A 704 19.76 -17.42 -26.09
C ALA A 704 21.18 -16.82 -25.99
N ARG A 705 21.53 -15.87 -26.87
CA ARG A 705 22.82 -15.17 -26.85
C ARG A 705 23.05 -14.42 -25.53
N LYS A 706 22.00 -13.83 -24.95
CA LYS A 706 22.07 -13.02 -23.73
C LYS A 706 22.23 -13.86 -22.47
N TYR A 707 21.52 -14.99 -22.40
CA TYR A 707 21.41 -15.78 -21.16
C TYR A 707 22.21 -17.09 -21.20
N THR A 708 22.84 -17.47 -22.30
CA THR A 708 23.76 -18.60 -22.35
C THR A 708 25.13 -18.14 -21.84
N PRO A 709 25.68 -18.76 -20.80
CA PRO A 709 27.05 -18.48 -20.33
C PRO A 709 28.08 -18.81 -21.43
N GLU A 710 29.24 -18.18 -21.33
CA GLU A 710 30.36 -18.37 -22.25
C GLU A 710 30.88 -19.83 -22.26
#